data_dd22106a343f822c32bb9be4c0b8d74b
#
_entry.id   dd22106a343f822c32bb9be4c0b8d74b
#
_cell.length_a   1.000
_cell.length_b   1.000
_cell.length_c   1.000
_cell.angle_alpha   90.00
_cell.angle_beta   90.00
_cell.angle_gamma   90.00
#
_symmetry.space_group_name_H-M   'P 1'
#
loop_
_entity.id
_entity.type
_entity.pdbx_description
1 polymer ?
#
loop_
_entity_poly.entity_id
_entity_poly.type
_entity_poly.pdbx_seq_one_letter_code
_entity_poly.pdbx_strand_id
1 'polypeptide(L)'
;MKGKTIACFAAFAGLSAFADTVWLDGAGVWDRMSAGHGKSMPFTNATGVAGGRFARGVKTCAPSALYLAVNGNAISFEAKVAQSWPNKSKLTARVYRENELAFESKVLDEASGPVDVKADLAGARWIKLELHGLESPYAGWSAWGDAKFEMKPGTRPADIATLSPQLGILTPPVPKAPRINSPAVYGARPGNPFFYRVPVSGETPMDIRVSNLPDGLSFDAATRLVTGRAAKRGDFEILIEAKNAFGTAKKKMRMAIGDRIALTPPIGWNSWNAFATTVTGDIVRRTADLMESLGLLEHGWAYLTIDDGWQLPEKKFKTQRERRAPDGTVLSNDTFGDMKALADYVHSRGVKIGLYSSPGPLTCAQYEGSWMYEFQDARTYAKWGYDYLKHDWCTYTKVQFGTGLDLEMFPYVIMGQALRECGRDIVHSICQYGKANVASWGGAAGGNCWRTTGDKFDFWEDVATAMDVHENLWRYAKPGEWNDADMMLVGKTYWSDHKGTRLTPNEQYTHVSMWAMWASVMMIGCDLDGIDDFTLSLLRNDEVIAIDQDELGKAAAKIQDGDGWSCWARPLADGSIAVAMVNLSPFPRDMLFCLNKAGMKGTWTVRDVWRQKDECMATGGYRANVPGHATKLLKLTPAPGAGLRPGLHDIRDNDWFRRIERFRPVDTTNGGCDGCG
;
A
#
# COMPACT_ATOMS: atom_id res chain seq x y z
N MET A 1 76.99 -24.50 -43.95
CA MET A 1 75.73 -25.02 -44.48
C MET A 1 74.62 -24.42 -43.61
N LYS A 2 73.74 -23.65 -44.22
CA LYS A 2 72.74 -22.81 -43.51
C LYS A 2 71.48 -23.60 -43.19
N GLY A 3 71.18 -23.78 -41.92
CA GLY A 3 69.88 -24.32 -41.47
C GLY A 3 68.80 -23.26 -41.44
N LYS A 4 67.69 -23.48 -42.17
CA LYS A 4 66.52 -22.63 -42.16
C LYS A 4 65.57 -23.12 -41.03
N THR A 5 65.34 -22.26 -40.05
CA THR A 5 64.31 -22.42 -39.05
C THR A 5 62.97 -21.98 -39.64
N ILE A 6 62.00 -22.92 -39.72
CA ILE A 6 60.62 -22.62 -40.11
C ILE A 6 59.87 -22.23 -38.82
N ALA A 7 59.46 -20.96 -38.73
CA ALA A 7 58.55 -20.49 -37.67
C ALA A 7 57.11 -20.84 -38.07
N CYS A 8 56.45 -21.72 -37.35
CA CYS A 8 55.02 -21.95 -37.41
C CYS A 8 54.29 -20.75 -36.73
N PHE A 9 53.66 -19.90 -37.50
CA PHE A 9 52.66 -18.97 -37.00
C PHE A 9 51.35 -19.76 -36.75
N ALA A 10 51.04 -20.02 -35.51
CA ALA A 10 49.70 -20.43 -35.11
C ALA A 10 48.78 -19.20 -35.18
N ALA A 11 47.92 -19.16 -36.20
CA ALA A 11 46.85 -18.19 -36.27
C ALA A 11 45.82 -18.54 -35.20
N PHE A 12 45.81 -17.78 -34.13
CA PHE A 12 44.65 -17.71 -33.23
C PHE A 12 43.52 -17.02 -34.01
N ALA A 13 42.66 -17.82 -34.64
CA ALA A 13 41.34 -17.37 -35.06
C ALA A 13 40.52 -17.13 -33.79
N GLY A 14 40.56 -15.91 -33.26
CA GLY A 14 39.62 -15.47 -32.29
C GLY A 14 38.22 -15.52 -32.93
N LEU A 15 37.41 -16.51 -32.59
CA LEU A 15 36.00 -16.48 -32.81
C LEU A 15 35.48 -15.25 -32.02
N SER A 16 35.34 -14.13 -32.72
CA SER A 16 34.49 -13.03 -32.23
C SER A 16 33.08 -13.60 -32.18
N ALA A 17 32.66 -14.08 -30.97
CA ALA A 17 31.28 -14.42 -30.75
C ALA A 17 30.47 -13.13 -31.02
N PHE A 18 29.64 -13.15 -32.05
CA PHE A 18 28.78 -12.01 -32.38
C PHE A 18 27.80 -11.82 -31.20
N ALA A 19 27.59 -10.55 -30.81
CA ALA A 19 26.58 -10.22 -29.80
C ALA A 19 25.19 -10.57 -30.33
N ASP A 20 24.31 -11.01 -29.43
CA ASP A 20 22.91 -11.25 -29.75
C ASP A 20 22.11 -9.95 -29.54
N THR A 21 21.34 -9.54 -30.54
CA THR A 21 20.41 -8.43 -30.40
C THR A 21 19.10 -8.91 -29.80
N VAL A 22 18.73 -8.40 -28.64
CA VAL A 22 17.47 -8.70 -27.95
C VAL A 22 16.59 -7.45 -27.88
N TRP A 23 15.44 -7.51 -28.53
CA TRP A 23 14.46 -6.41 -28.54
C TRP A 23 13.68 -6.35 -27.23
N LEU A 24 13.44 -5.14 -26.70
CA LEU A 24 12.75 -4.92 -25.43
C LEU A 24 11.33 -5.54 -25.42
N ASP A 25 10.56 -5.31 -26.48
CA ASP A 25 9.21 -5.86 -26.64
C ASP A 25 9.18 -7.39 -26.82
N GLY A 26 10.28 -7.98 -27.24
CA GLY A 26 10.48 -9.44 -27.36
C GLY A 26 11.22 -10.09 -26.19
N ALA A 27 11.67 -9.31 -25.21
CA ALA A 27 12.45 -9.82 -24.08
C ALA A 27 11.61 -10.60 -23.05
N GLY A 28 10.26 -10.50 -23.10
CA GLY A 28 9.35 -11.18 -22.18
C GLY A 28 9.27 -10.55 -20.78
N VAL A 29 9.77 -9.33 -20.62
CA VAL A 29 9.87 -8.62 -19.33
C VAL A 29 9.27 -7.20 -19.36
N TRP A 30 8.79 -6.75 -20.50
CA TRP A 30 8.24 -5.40 -20.69
C TRP A 30 6.97 -5.15 -19.86
N ASP A 31 6.21 -6.18 -19.53
CA ASP A 31 4.99 -6.12 -18.71
C ASP A 31 5.29 -5.79 -17.24
N ARG A 32 6.56 -5.90 -16.83
CA ARG A 32 7.07 -5.42 -15.53
C ARG A 32 7.38 -3.92 -15.50
N MET A 33 7.32 -3.23 -16.65
CA MET A 33 7.55 -1.79 -16.71
C MET A 33 6.41 -1.04 -16.02
N SER A 34 6.74 -0.24 -15.01
CA SER A 34 5.80 0.64 -14.34
C SER A 34 5.24 1.69 -15.32
N ALA A 35 4.07 2.21 -15.05
CA ALA A 35 3.45 3.27 -15.83
C ALA A 35 2.67 4.20 -14.90
N GLY A 36 2.97 5.48 -14.93
CA GLY A 36 2.34 6.50 -14.09
C GLY A 36 0.82 6.62 -14.29
N HIS A 37 0.31 6.17 -15.42
CA HIS A 37 -1.12 6.04 -15.69
C HIS A 37 -1.33 4.94 -16.73
N GLY A 38 -2.02 3.87 -16.33
CA GLY A 38 -2.39 2.79 -17.23
C GLY A 38 -1.33 1.69 -17.34
N LYS A 39 -1.22 1.11 -18.51
CA LYS A 39 -0.44 -0.12 -18.77
C LYS A 39 0.66 0.15 -19.77
N SER A 40 1.83 -0.42 -19.55
CA SER A 40 2.83 -0.52 -20.60
C SER A 40 2.37 -1.53 -21.65
N MET A 41 2.57 -1.24 -22.93
CA MET A 41 2.09 -2.06 -24.04
C MET A 41 3.15 -2.19 -25.11
N PRO A 42 3.47 -3.40 -25.60
CA PRO A 42 4.32 -3.56 -26.76
C PRO A 42 3.59 -3.10 -28.00
N PHE A 43 4.34 -2.67 -28.99
CA PHE A 43 3.79 -2.33 -30.29
C PHE A 43 4.71 -2.77 -31.42
N THR A 44 4.11 -3.04 -32.58
CA THR A 44 4.79 -3.26 -33.86
C THR A 44 4.18 -2.33 -34.90
N ASN A 45 5.04 -1.75 -35.77
CA ASN A 45 4.63 -0.83 -36.85
C ASN A 45 3.79 0.37 -36.39
N ALA A 46 4.16 1.02 -35.27
CA ALA A 46 3.45 2.20 -34.81
C ALA A 46 3.74 3.41 -35.67
N THR A 47 2.72 3.91 -36.35
CA THR A 47 2.69 5.23 -36.95
C THR A 47 2.08 6.21 -35.96
N GLY A 48 2.80 7.29 -35.61
CA GLY A 48 2.22 8.41 -34.86
C GLY A 48 2.55 8.48 -33.37
N VAL A 49 3.63 7.85 -32.89
CA VAL A 49 4.20 8.22 -31.60
C VAL A 49 5.03 9.48 -31.80
N ALA A 50 4.50 10.64 -31.39
CA ALA A 50 5.13 11.97 -31.38
C ALA A 50 6.26 12.18 -32.42
N GLY A 51 5.90 12.37 -33.68
CA GLY A 51 6.86 12.74 -34.76
C GLY A 51 7.80 11.62 -35.24
N GLY A 52 7.68 10.38 -34.70
CA GLY A 52 8.52 9.25 -35.10
C GLY A 52 7.73 8.07 -35.70
N ARG A 53 8.39 7.34 -36.61
CA ARG A 53 7.95 5.98 -37.00
C ARG A 53 8.92 5.00 -36.37
N PHE A 54 8.38 4.09 -35.51
CA PHE A 54 9.17 3.02 -34.91
C PHE A 54 8.68 1.67 -35.44
N ALA A 55 9.60 0.79 -35.79
CA ALA A 55 9.25 -0.54 -36.25
C ALA A 55 8.62 -1.38 -35.11
N ARG A 56 9.10 -1.18 -33.89
CA ARG A 56 8.66 -1.89 -32.70
C ARG A 56 9.06 -1.14 -31.42
N GLY A 57 8.53 -1.58 -30.25
CA GLY A 57 8.90 -0.99 -28.96
C GLY A 57 7.86 -1.21 -27.88
N VAL A 58 8.00 -0.44 -26.79
CA VAL A 58 7.07 -0.45 -25.65
C VAL A 58 6.55 0.97 -25.42
N LYS A 59 5.24 1.12 -25.44
CA LYS A 59 4.51 2.33 -25.07
C LYS A 59 4.23 2.31 -23.58
N THR A 60 4.47 3.41 -22.89
CA THR A 60 4.24 3.56 -21.44
C THR A 60 3.90 5.00 -21.09
N CYS A 61 3.45 5.25 -19.87
CA CYS A 61 3.22 6.59 -19.31
C CYS A 61 4.33 6.94 -18.31
N ALA A 62 4.95 8.11 -18.47
CA ALA A 62 5.86 8.61 -17.44
C ALA A 62 5.10 9.16 -16.21
N PRO A 63 5.64 9.01 -14.98
CA PRO A 63 6.88 8.30 -14.69
C PRO A 63 6.76 6.80 -14.96
N SER A 64 7.83 6.18 -15.45
CA SER A 64 7.88 4.73 -15.62
C SER A 64 9.28 4.20 -15.38
N ALA A 65 9.39 2.98 -14.86
CA ALA A 65 10.65 2.29 -14.65
C ALA A 65 10.52 0.80 -14.99
N LEU A 66 11.62 0.22 -15.47
CA LEU A 66 11.76 -1.21 -15.67
C LEU A 66 13.12 -1.66 -15.15
N TYR A 67 13.11 -2.58 -14.22
CA TYR A 67 14.31 -3.20 -13.67
C TYR A 67 14.56 -4.56 -14.31
N LEU A 68 15.76 -4.77 -14.77
CA LEU A 68 16.15 -6.00 -15.47
C LEU A 68 17.45 -6.59 -14.91
N ALA A 69 17.45 -7.88 -14.67
CA ALA A 69 18.66 -8.66 -14.42
C ALA A 69 19.38 -8.93 -15.74
N VAL A 70 20.64 -8.51 -15.84
CA VAL A 70 21.49 -8.76 -17.03
C VAL A 70 22.76 -9.54 -16.69
N ASN A 71 23.05 -9.76 -15.39
CA ASN A 71 24.09 -10.65 -14.88
C ASN A 71 25.48 -10.47 -15.50
N GLY A 72 25.88 -9.23 -15.85
CA GLY A 72 27.14 -8.93 -16.53
C GLY A 72 27.19 -9.34 -18.01
N ASN A 73 26.03 -9.66 -18.61
CA ASN A 73 25.93 -10.16 -19.98
C ASN A 73 25.45 -9.10 -20.98
N ALA A 74 24.91 -7.98 -20.54
CA ALA A 74 24.60 -6.87 -21.41
C ALA A 74 25.87 -6.12 -21.81
N ILE A 75 25.95 -5.72 -23.08
CA ILE A 75 27.04 -4.93 -23.65
C ILE A 75 26.57 -3.47 -23.77
N SER A 76 25.42 -3.25 -24.43
CA SER A 76 24.85 -1.92 -24.61
C SER A 76 23.34 -1.97 -24.71
N PHE A 77 22.72 -0.80 -24.52
CA PHE A 77 21.30 -0.56 -24.81
C PHE A 77 21.16 0.61 -25.78
N GLU A 78 20.36 0.43 -26.80
CA GLU A 78 20.01 1.48 -27.77
C GLU A 78 18.50 1.57 -27.91
N ALA A 79 17.98 2.81 -27.98
CA ALA A 79 16.56 3.07 -28.18
C ALA A 79 16.35 4.47 -28.76
N LYS A 80 15.12 4.75 -29.19
CA LYS A 80 14.63 6.11 -29.41
C LYS A 80 13.48 6.36 -28.44
N VAL A 81 13.57 7.42 -27.65
CA VAL A 81 12.47 7.80 -26.77
C VAL A 81 11.73 8.98 -27.37
N ALA A 82 10.41 8.87 -27.43
CA ALA A 82 9.52 9.92 -27.87
C ALA A 82 8.32 10.05 -26.95
N GLN A 83 7.87 11.28 -26.72
CA GLN A 83 6.61 11.56 -26.03
C GLN A 83 5.47 11.49 -27.03
N SER A 84 4.40 10.76 -26.74
CA SER A 84 3.20 10.71 -27.57
C SER A 84 2.04 11.40 -26.86
N TRP A 85 1.39 12.25 -27.59
CA TRP A 85 0.19 13.06 -27.36
C TRP A 85 -0.61 12.86 -26.07
N PRO A 86 -1.39 13.87 -25.63
CA PRO A 86 -1.19 15.33 -25.65
C PRO A 86 -0.94 15.85 -24.23
N ASN A 87 0.26 15.85 -23.76
CA ASN A 87 0.51 16.40 -22.44
C ASN A 87 1.68 17.37 -22.47
N LYS A 88 1.48 18.57 -21.90
CA LYS A 88 2.51 19.62 -21.81
C LYS A 88 3.62 19.30 -20.80
N SER A 89 3.60 18.13 -20.18
CA SER A 89 4.55 17.73 -19.15
C SER A 89 5.90 17.34 -19.76
N LYS A 90 6.97 17.77 -19.12
CA LYS A 90 8.34 17.49 -19.51
C LYS A 90 8.85 16.22 -18.83
N LEU A 91 9.70 15.46 -19.51
CA LEU A 91 10.35 14.27 -18.98
C LEU A 91 11.80 14.14 -19.46
N THR A 92 12.58 13.28 -18.81
CA THR A 92 13.86 12.78 -19.28
C THR A 92 13.84 11.26 -19.36
N ALA A 93 14.55 10.69 -20.34
CA ALA A 93 14.84 9.27 -20.41
C ALA A 93 16.18 8.99 -19.75
N ARG A 94 16.22 8.04 -18.83
CA ARG A 94 17.41 7.66 -18.09
C ARG A 94 17.67 6.16 -18.20
N VAL A 95 18.94 5.80 -18.27
CA VAL A 95 19.40 4.41 -18.17
C VAL A 95 20.41 4.34 -17.05
N TYR A 96 20.16 3.45 -16.11
CA TYR A 96 21.06 3.19 -14.98
C TYR A 96 21.75 1.83 -15.16
N ARG A 97 23.01 1.80 -14.85
CA ARG A 97 23.82 0.60 -14.65
C ARG A 97 23.97 0.41 -13.15
N GLU A 98 23.17 -0.46 -12.58
CA GLU A 98 22.99 -0.56 -11.13
C GLU A 98 22.51 0.80 -10.56
N ASN A 99 23.24 1.39 -9.62
CA ASN A 99 22.92 2.71 -9.06
C ASN A 99 23.59 3.89 -9.82
N GLU A 100 24.39 3.60 -10.85
CA GLU A 100 25.10 4.61 -11.62
C GLU A 100 24.29 5.05 -12.84
N LEU A 101 24.10 6.36 -13.02
CA LEU A 101 23.44 6.92 -14.19
C LEU A 101 24.37 6.79 -15.42
N ALA A 102 24.05 5.85 -16.31
CA ALA A 102 24.82 5.58 -17.52
C ALA A 102 24.40 6.49 -18.69
N PHE A 103 23.16 6.96 -18.72
CA PHE A 103 22.64 7.86 -19.74
C PHE A 103 21.48 8.70 -19.20
N GLU A 104 21.45 9.99 -19.56
CA GLU A 104 20.30 10.88 -19.39
C GLU A 104 20.07 11.68 -20.68
N SER A 105 18.84 11.72 -21.15
CA SER A 105 18.47 12.51 -22.32
C SER A 105 18.38 14.01 -21.97
N LYS A 106 18.41 14.87 -22.98
CA LYS A 106 17.82 16.21 -22.84
C LYS A 106 16.37 16.11 -22.43
N VAL A 107 15.82 17.21 -21.91
CA VAL A 107 14.39 17.30 -21.62
C VAL A 107 13.58 17.08 -22.89
N LEU A 108 12.60 16.19 -22.78
CA LEU A 108 11.65 15.86 -23.84
C LEU A 108 10.31 16.54 -23.55
N ASP A 109 9.74 17.16 -24.56
CA ASP A 109 8.39 17.70 -24.59
C ASP A 109 7.73 17.34 -25.93
N GLU A 110 6.50 17.79 -26.15
CA GLU A 110 5.72 17.51 -27.37
C GLU A 110 6.45 17.98 -28.65
N ALA A 111 7.26 19.03 -28.57
CA ALA A 111 7.97 19.63 -29.72
C ALA A 111 9.35 19.01 -29.99
N SER A 112 9.87 18.22 -29.06
CA SER A 112 11.29 17.78 -29.07
C SER A 112 11.60 16.72 -30.11
N GLY A 113 10.62 16.01 -30.65
CA GLY A 113 10.83 14.83 -31.50
C GLY A 113 11.53 13.68 -30.74
N PRO A 114 11.77 12.54 -31.41
CA PRO A 114 12.47 11.42 -30.84
C PRO A 114 13.92 11.75 -30.46
N VAL A 115 14.36 11.21 -29.31
CA VAL A 115 15.73 11.32 -28.82
C VAL A 115 16.41 9.96 -28.84
N ASP A 116 17.62 9.89 -29.40
CA ASP A 116 18.43 8.68 -29.35
C ASP A 116 18.96 8.45 -27.95
N VAL A 117 18.81 7.22 -27.48
CA VAL A 117 19.34 6.70 -26.22
C VAL A 117 20.41 5.68 -26.54
N LYS A 118 21.58 5.84 -25.95
CA LYS A 118 22.68 4.90 -26.10
C LYS A 118 23.45 4.82 -24.79
N ALA A 119 23.48 3.63 -24.18
CA ALA A 119 24.13 3.39 -22.90
C ALA A 119 25.07 2.17 -22.98
N ASP A 120 26.26 2.32 -22.43
CA ASP A 120 27.16 1.21 -22.15
C ASP A 120 26.68 0.48 -20.89
N LEU A 121 26.47 -0.82 -21.00
CA LEU A 121 25.98 -1.69 -19.91
C LEU A 121 27.01 -2.73 -19.48
N ALA A 122 28.22 -2.67 -19.98
CA ALA A 122 29.25 -3.66 -19.71
C ALA A 122 29.50 -3.83 -18.19
N GLY A 123 29.43 -5.10 -17.72
CA GLY A 123 29.66 -5.46 -16.33
C GLY A 123 28.47 -5.27 -15.39
N ALA A 124 27.39 -4.63 -15.81
CA ALA A 124 26.20 -4.47 -14.97
C ALA A 124 25.56 -5.83 -14.62
N ARG A 125 25.17 -6.03 -13.38
CA ARG A 125 24.36 -7.19 -12.97
C ARG A 125 22.88 -6.92 -13.18
N TRP A 126 22.44 -5.67 -12.99
CA TRP A 126 21.09 -5.21 -13.27
C TRP A 126 21.12 -3.80 -13.84
N ILE A 127 20.02 -3.42 -14.48
CA ILE A 127 19.83 -2.11 -15.09
C ILE A 127 18.43 -1.58 -14.76
N LYS A 128 18.28 -0.25 -14.82
CA LYS A 128 16.97 0.42 -14.78
C LYS A 128 16.81 1.28 -16.03
N LEU A 129 15.70 1.08 -16.73
CA LEU A 129 15.22 2.00 -17.78
C LEU A 129 14.14 2.87 -17.14
N GLU A 130 14.28 4.20 -17.20
CA GLU A 130 13.37 5.13 -16.54
C GLU A 130 12.92 6.26 -17.48
N LEU A 131 11.63 6.57 -17.46
CA LEU A 131 11.10 7.83 -17.95
C LEU A 131 10.72 8.69 -16.75
N HIS A 132 11.52 9.70 -16.48
CA HIS A 132 11.38 10.56 -15.31
C HIS A 132 10.55 11.80 -15.64
N GLY A 133 9.38 11.95 -15.00
CA GLY A 133 8.54 13.14 -15.13
C GLY A 133 9.11 14.32 -14.33
N LEU A 134 9.20 15.51 -14.91
CA LEU A 134 9.81 16.68 -14.28
C LEU A 134 8.79 17.62 -13.62
N GLU A 135 7.58 17.72 -14.14
CA GLU A 135 6.59 18.74 -13.73
C GLU A 135 5.28 18.15 -13.23
N SER A 136 5.01 16.87 -13.51
CA SER A 136 3.77 16.19 -13.12
C SER A 136 4.05 14.73 -12.81
N PRO A 137 3.36 14.15 -11.80
CA PRO A 137 3.38 12.71 -11.62
C PRO A 137 2.72 11.93 -12.80
N TYR A 138 2.16 12.66 -13.80
CA TYR A 138 1.49 12.07 -14.97
C TYR A 138 1.96 12.80 -16.24
N ALA A 139 3.11 12.43 -16.76
CA ALA A 139 3.73 13.09 -17.90
C ALA A 139 3.28 12.56 -19.28
N GLY A 140 2.09 11.92 -19.36
CA GLY A 140 1.51 11.46 -20.62
C GLY A 140 2.17 10.23 -21.23
N TRP A 141 1.64 9.80 -22.37
CA TRP A 141 2.13 8.63 -23.09
C TRP A 141 3.48 8.89 -23.75
N SER A 142 4.39 7.94 -23.62
CA SER A 142 5.73 7.93 -24.18
C SER A 142 6.08 6.56 -24.71
N ALA A 143 7.13 6.43 -25.49
CA ALA A 143 7.56 5.15 -26.01
C ALA A 143 9.07 4.98 -25.99
N TRP A 144 9.51 3.77 -25.67
CA TRP A 144 10.82 3.23 -25.97
C TRP A 144 10.73 2.56 -27.35
N GLY A 145 10.98 3.32 -28.41
CA GLY A 145 10.93 2.84 -29.79
C GLY A 145 12.25 2.25 -30.24
N ASP A 146 12.19 1.22 -31.08
CA ASP A 146 13.33 0.48 -31.61
C ASP A 146 14.36 0.10 -30.52
N ALA A 147 13.84 -0.20 -29.30
CA ALA A 147 14.63 -0.46 -28.11
C ALA A 147 15.21 -1.87 -28.14
N LYS A 148 16.54 -1.96 -28.03
CA LYS A 148 17.27 -3.22 -28.11
C LYS A 148 18.48 -3.25 -27.18
N PHE A 149 18.80 -4.45 -26.73
CA PHE A 149 20.03 -4.79 -26.03
C PHE A 149 20.99 -5.54 -26.96
N GLU A 150 22.26 -5.19 -26.90
CA GLU A 150 23.31 -6.07 -27.38
C GLU A 150 23.81 -6.90 -26.19
N MET A 151 23.66 -8.23 -26.30
CA MET A 151 23.93 -9.18 -25.23
C MET A 151 25.06 -10.14 -25.63
N LYS A 152 25.74 -10.71 -24.65
CA LYS A 152 26.64 -11.85 -24.91
C LYS A 152 25.86 -13.01 -25.52
N PRO A 153 26.47 -13.82 -26.41
CA PRO A 153 25.80 -14.90 -27.12
C PRO A 153 25.02 -15.85 -26.19
N GLY A 154 23.79 -16.19 -26.57
CA GLY A 154 22.92 -17.10 -25.82
C GLY A 154 22.33 -16.53 -24.54
N THR A 155 22.51 -15.22 -24.28
CA THR A 155 21.96 -14.58 -23.07
C THR A 155 20.88 -13.54 -23.41
N ARG A 156 20.04 -13.25 -22.43
CA ARG A 156 18.98 -12.22 -22.54
C ARG A 156 18.69 -11.58 -21.19
N PRO A 157 18.10 -10.39 -21.17
CA PRO A 157 17.60 -9.78 -19.94
C PRO A 157 16.52 -10.67 -19.30
N ALA A 158 16.47 -10.66 -17.98
CA ALA A 158 15.49 -11.40 -17.19
C ALA A 158 14.83 -10.48 -16.15
N ASP A 159 13.75 -10.96 -15.53
CA ASP A 159 13.12 -10.28 -14.41
C ASP A 159 14.12 -10.07 -13.27
N ILE A 160 14.11 -8.89 -12.64
CA ILE A 160 14.96 -8.53 -11.50
C ILE A 160 14.82 -9.54 -10.34
N ALA A 161 13.64 -10.15 -10.20
CA ALA A 161 13.37 -11.18 -9.20
C ALA A 161 14.35 -12.36 -9.25
N THR A 162 14.99 -12.61 -10.40
CA THR A 162 15.97 -13.70 -10.56
C THR A 162 17.28 -13.47 -9.83
N LEU A 163 17.53 -12.25 -9.35
CA LEU A 163 18.77 -11.91 -8.60
C LEU A 163 18.70 -12.31 -7.12
N SER A 164 17.54 -12.72 -6.63
CA SER A 164 17.33 -13.10 -5.23
C SER A 164 16.37 -14.26 -5.09
N PRO A 165 16.57 -15.15 -4.11
CA PRO A 165 15.56 -16.13 -3.75
C PRO A 165 14.23 -15.46 -3.42
N GLN A 166 13.13 -15.97 -3.98
CA GLN A 166 11.78 -15.50 -3.69
C GLN A 166 11.19 -16.28 -2.52
N LEU A 167 10.53 -15.57 -1.62
CA LEU A 167 9.86 -16.16 -0.46
C LEU A 167 8.57 -16.86 -0.91
N GLY A 168 8.37 -18.08 -0.45
CA GLY A 168 7.09 -18.77 -0.57
C GLY A 168 6.10 -18.33 0.53
N ILE A 169 5.08 -19.14 0.77
CA ILE A 169 4.12 -18.93 1.85
C ILE A 169 4.83 -19.07 3.21
N LEU A 170 4.87 -17.99 3.98
CA LEU A 170 5.48 -17.95 5.32
C LEU A 170 4.45 -18.10 6.44
N THR A 171 3.23 -17.59 6.23
CA THR A 171 2.14 -17.65 7.20
C THR A 171 1.74 -19.11 7.44
N PRO A 172 1.78 -19.59 8.69
CA PRO A 172 1.35 -20.94 8.99
C PRO A 172 -0.16 -21.10 8.78
N PRO A 173 -0.67 -22.34 8.63
CA PRO A 173 -2.11 -22.58 8.60
C PRO A 173 -2.79 -22.03 9.85
N VAL A 174 -4.05 -21.58 9.70
CA VAL A 174 -4.85 -21.07 10.81
C VAL A 174 -4.97 -22.15 11.91
N PRO A 175 -4.65 -21.83 13.17
CA PRO A 175 -4.75 -22.78 14.28
C PRO A 175 -6.19 -23.30 14.44
N LYS A 176 -6.36 -24.58 14.80
CA LYS A 176 -7.66 -25.16 15.08
C LYS A 176 -8.31 -24.58 16.36
N ALA A 177 -7.49 -24.27 17.37
CA ALA A 177 -7.96 -23.60 18.59
C ALA A 177 -8.44 -22.16 18.26
N PRO A 178 -9.42 -21.63 19.00
CA PRO A 178 -9.92 -20.28 18.78
C PRO A 178 -8.85 -19.21 18.98
N ARG A 179 -8.84 -18.21 18.10
CA ARG A 179 -8.06 -16.98 18.24
C ARG A 179 -8.98 -15.77 18.05
N ILE A 180 -9.02 -14.87 19.04
CA ILE A 180 -9.81 -13.65 19.00
C ILE A 180 -8.96 -12.55 18.38
N ASN A 181 -9.30 -12.12 17.16
CA ASN A 181 -8.57 -11.16 16.34
C ASN A 181 -9.09 -9.71 16.47
N SER A 182 -10.09 -9.50 17.38
CA SER A 182 -10.56 -8.15 17.71
C SER A 182 -9.39 -7.25 18.11
N PRO A 183 -9.38 -5.96 17.71
CA PRO A 183 -8.46 -4.99 18.30
C PRO A 183 -8.70 -4.88 19.81
N ALA A 184 -7.76 -4.33 20.56
CA ALA A 184 -7.94 -4.12 22.00
C ALA A 184 -8.86 -2.92 22.32
N VAL A 185 -9.15 -2.08 21.31
CA VAL A 185 -10.00 -0.90 21.45
C VAL A 185 -10.95 -0.75 20.25
N TYR A 186 -12.18 -0.30 20.51
CA TYR A 186 -13.15 0.07 19.49
C TYR A 186 -13.87 1.37 19.89
N GLY A 187 -14.01 2.33 18.95
CA GLY A 187 -14.64 3.62 19.19
C GLY A 187 -15.97 3.77 18.48
N ALA A 188 -16.96 4.39 19.17
CA ALA A 188 -18.24 4.76 18.57
C ALA A 188 -18.79 6.04 19.21
N ARG A 189 -19.64 6.79 18.48
CA ARG A 189 -20.30 7.97 18.99
C ARG A 189 -21.61 7.58 19.73
N PRO A 190 -21.95 8.30 20.82
CA PRO A 190 -23.13 7.97 21.59
C PRO A 190 -24.41 8.18 20.77
N GLY A 191 -25.35 7.23 20.89
CA GLY A 191 -26.65 7.30 20.22
C GLY A 191 -26.67 6.94 18.74
N ASN A 192 -25.51 6.84 18.08
CA ASN A 192 -25.42 6.38 16.69
C ASN A 192 -25.66 4.87 16.55
N PRO A 193 -26.11 4.37 15.39
CA PRO A 193 -26.18 2.95 15.13
C PRO A 193 -24.80 2.31 15.31
N PHE A 194 -24.74 1.27 16.12
CA PHE A 194 -23.54 0.50 16.38
C PHE A 194 -23.53 -0.76 15.53
N PHE A 195 -22.41 -1.05 14.89
CA PHE A 195 -22.22 -2.25 14.10
C PHE A 195 -20.77 -2.72 14.23
N TYR A 196 -20.57 -3.90 14.82
CA TYR A 196 -19.26 -4.49 14.99
C TYR A 196 -19.33 -6.01 14.90
N ARG A 197 -18.65 -6.62 13.94
CA ARG A 197 -18.45 -8.07 13.88
C ARG A 197 -17.26 -8.45 14.75
N VAL A 198 -17.43 -9.46 15.60
CA VAL A 198 -16.36 -10.01 16.44
C VAL A 198 -15.52 -10.99 15.62
N PRO A 199 -14.28 -10.64 15.24
CA PRO A 199 -13.43 -11.50 14.42
C PRO A 199 -12.80 -12.59 15.28
N VAL A 200 -13.13 -13.85 14.98
CA VAL A 200 -12.56 -15.03 15.65
C VAL A 200 -12.25 -16.08 14.61
N SER A 201 -10.98 -16.47 14.51
CA SER A 201 -10.50 -17.58 13.67
C SER A 201 -10.40 -18.87 14.49
N GLY A 202 -10.37 -20.02 13.81
CA GLY A 202 -10.31 -21.36 14.40
C GLY A 202 -11.30 -22.32 13.75
N GLU A 203 -11.25 -23.60 14.15
CA GLU A 203 -12.12 -24.64 13.60
C GLU A 203 -13.55 -24.52 14.16
N THR A 204 -14.55 -24.64 13.29
CA THR A 204 -15.96 -24.63 13.66
C THR A 204 -16.49 -26.06 13.86
N PRO A 205 -17.54 -26.28 14.70
CA PRO A 205 -18.36 -25.28 15.37
C PRO A 205 -17.66 -24.61 16.58
N MET A 206 -18.02 -23.33 16.83
CA MET A 206 -17.42 -22.52 17.89
C MET A 206 -18.50 -21.76 18.66
N ASP A 207 -18.45 -21.81 20.01
CA ASP A 207 -19.28 -20.99 20.90
C ASP A 207 -18.55 -19.67 21.17
N ILE A 208 -19.18 -18.55 20.81
CA ILE A 208 -18.64 -17.19 21.02
C ILE A 208 -19.61 -16.44 21.93
N ARG A 209 -19.07 -15.77 22.95
CA ARG A 209 -19.82 -14.97 23.92
C ARG A 209 -19.17 -13.60 24.08
N VAL A 210 -20.01 -12.59 24.22
CA VAL A 210 -19.59 -11.24 24.56
C VAL A 210 -20.35 -10.79 25.78
N SER A 211 -19.63 -10.37 26.81
CA SER A 211 -20.21 -9.90 28.07
C SER A 211 -19.78 -8.49 28.41
N ASN A 212 -20.49 -7.86 29.35
CA ASN A 212 -20.27 -6.48 29.81
C ASN A 212 -20.46 -5.43 28.70
N LEU A 213 -21.34 -5.70 27.73
CA LEU A 213 -21.70 -4.71 26.73
C LEU A 213 -22.34 -3.47 27.36
N PRO A 214 -22.09 -2.27 26.86
CA PRO A 214 -22.84 -1.07 27.24
C PRO A 214 -24.33 -1.23 27.04
N ASP A 215 -25.14 -0.59 27.90
CA ASP A 215 -26.59 -0.53 27.74
C ASP A 215 -27.00 -0.08 26.35
N GLY A 216 -27.96 -0.77 25.75
CA GLY A 216 -28.45 -0.52 24.39
C GLY A 216 -27.71 -1.28 23.30
N LEU A 217 -26.66 -2.04 23.64
CA LEU A 217 -25.99 -2.95 22.70
C LEU A 217 -26.33 -4.41 23.02
N SER A 218 -26.40 -5.24 21.98
CA SER A 218 -26.59 -6.69 22.09
C SER A 218 -25.66 -7.43 21.13
N PHE A 219 -25.32 -8.67 21.52
CA PHE A 219 -24.50 -9.58 20.70
C PHE A 219 -25.38 -10.72 20.19
N ASP A 220 -25.32 -10.93 18.87
CA ASP A 220 -25.90 -12.10 18.21
C ASP A 220 -24.79 -13.10 17.88
N ALA A 221 -24.82 -14.26 18.51
CA ALA A 221 -23.82 -15.31 18.36
C ALA A 221 -23.85 -15.97 16.96
N ALA A 222 -25.01 -15.99 16.28
CA ALA A 222 -25.15 -16.61 14.97
C ALA A 222 -24.45 -15.77 13.88
N THR A 223 -24.60 -14.46 13.94
CA THR A 223 -23.98 -13.52 13.01
C THR A 223 -22.63 -12.98 13.51
N ARG A 224 -22.30 -13.22 14.79
CA ARG A 224 -21.14 -12.65 15.50
C ARG A 224 -21.16 -11.12 15.56
N LEU A 225 -22.33 -10.50 15.48
CA LEU A 225 -22.49 -9.05 15.44
C LEU A 225 -22.85 -8.48 16.81
N VAL A 226 -22.19 -7.39 17.18
CA VAL A 226 -22.66 -6.47 18.22
C VAL A 226 -23.38 -5.32 17.52
N THR A 227 -24.66 -5.12 17.86
CA THR A 227 -25.50 -4.08 17.27
C THR A 227 -26.31 -3.34 18.33
N GLY A 228 -26.93 -2.23 17.95
CA GLY A 228 -27.78 -1.42 18.84
C GLY A 228 -27.40 0.06 18.84
N ARG A 229 -27.63 0.74 19.97
CA ARG A 229 -27.25 2.14 20.20
C ARG A 229 -26.81 2.35 21.64
N ALA A 230 -25.57 2.68 21.89
CA ALA A 230 -25.06 3.01 23.21
C ALA A 230 -25.21 4.53 23.42
N ALA A 231 -26.10 4.93 24.32
CA ALA A 231 -26.35 6.37 24.60
C ALA A 231 -25.36 6.96 25.61
N LYS A 232 -24.86 6.16 26.54
CA LYS A 232 -24.01 6.62 27.64
C LYS A 232 -22.55 6.71 27.19
N ARG A 233 -21.94 7.89 27.36
CA ARG A 233 -20.49 8.09 27.16
C ARG A 233 -19.68 7.35 28.22
N GLY A 234 -18.52 6.86 27.84
CA GLY A 234 -17.56 6.22 28.74
C GLY A 234 -16.72 5.16 28.06
N ASP A 235 -15.77 4.64 28.82
CA ASP A 235 -14.99 3.46 28.44
C ASP A 235 -15.56 2.23 29.13
N PHE A 236 -15.89 1.21 28.36
CA PHE A 236 -16.47 -0.04 28.82
C PHE A 236 -15.51 -1.18 28.49
N GLU A 237 -15.13 -1.96 29.52
CA GLU A 237 -14.34 -3.18 29.30
C GLU A 237 -15.27 -4.34 29.02
N ILE A 238 -15.32 -4.79 27.78
CA ILE A 238 -16.06 -5.98 27.36
C ILE A 238 -15.15 -7.21 27.39
N LEU A 239 -15.72 -8.38 27.66
CA LEU A 239 -15.02 -9.65 27.58
C LEU A 239 -15.57 -10.48 26.42
N ILE A 240 -14.69 -10.88 25.51
CA ILE A 240 -14.96 -11.79 24.41
C ILE A 240 -14.38 -13.15 24.79
N GLU A 241 -15.19 -14.20 24.70
CA GLU A 241 -14.79 -15.59 24.94
C GLU A 241 -15.17 -16.43 23.73
N ALA A 242 -14.24 -17.28 23.27
CA ALA A 242 -14.47 -18.20 22.17
C ALA A 242 -14.00 -19.60 22.57
N LYS A 243 -14.83 -20.63 22.31
CA LYS A 243 -14.53 -22.01 22.67
C LYS A 243 -14.93 -22.96 21.54
N ASN A 244 -14.04 -23.92 21.24
CA ASN A 244 -14.33 -25.06 20.37
C ASN A 244 -13.71 -26.36 20.95
N ALA A 245 -13.71 -27.45 20.18
CA ALA A 245 -13.14 -28.74 20.60
C ALA A 245 -11.61 -28.68 20.88
N PHE A 246 -10.89 -27.68 20.36
CA PHE A 246 -9.43 -27.57 20.45
C PHE A 246 -8.96 -26.59 21.52
N GLY A 247 -9.85 -25.81 22.12
CA GLY A 247 -9.46 -24.90 23.19
C GLY A 247 -10.45 -23.77 23.48
N THR A 248 -9.98 -22.83 24.30
CA THR A 248 -10.71 -21.63 24.69
C THR A 248 -9.79 -20.42 24.61
N ALA A 249 -10.29 -19.35 24.04
CA ALA A 249 -9.63 -18.03 24.01
C ALA A 249 -10.50 -17.02 24.75
N LYS A 250 -9.84 -16.05 25.42
CA LYS A 250 -10.49 -14.91 26.08
C LYS A 250 -9.73 -13.63 25.75
N LYS A 251 -10.43 -12.55 25.47
CA LYS A 251 -9.83 -11.24 25.23
C LYS A 251 -10.70 -10.13 25.79
N LYS A 252 -10.08 -9.21 26.49
CA LYS A 252 -10.70 -7.95 26.88
C LYS A 252 -10.56 -6.94 25.74
N MET A 253 -11.60 -6.16 25.49
CA MET A 253 -11.60 -5.05 24.55
C MET A 253 -12.21 -3.83 25.22
N ARG A 254 -11.57 -2.68 25.10
CA ARG A 254 -12.10 -1.40 25.55
C ARG A 254 -13.02 -0.82 24.47
N MET A 255 -14.29 -0.69 24.78
CA MET A 255 -15.28 -0.02 23.94
C MET A 255 -15.42 1.44 24.41
N ALA A 256 -14.91 2.37 23.63
CA ALA A 256 -14.91 3.80 23.92
C ALA A 256 -16.10 4.49 23.25
N ILE A 257 -17.15 4.79 24.03
CA ILE A 257 -18.29 5.56 23.56
C ILE A 257 -18.02 7.03 23.78
N GLY A 258 -17.66 7.75 22.69
CA GLY A 258 -17.17 9.14 22.77
C GLY A 258 -17.17 9.85 21.44
N ASP A 259 -16.30 10.85 21.27
CA ASP A 259 -16.28 11.67 20.06
C ASP A 259 -15.48 11.07 18.90
N ARG A 260 -14.60 10.09 19.20
CA ARG A 260 -13.68 9.49 18.22
C ARG A 260 -14.14 8.10 17.81
N ILE A 261 -14.04 7.85 16.51
CA ILE A 261 -14.25 6.56 15.86
C ILE A 261 -12.93 6.12 15.20
N ALA A 262 -12.91 4.93 14.61
CA ALA A 262 -11.72 4.37 13.94
C ALA A 262 -10.47 4.44 14.86
N LEU A 263 -10.60 3.95 16.11
CA LEU A 263 -9.50 3.99 17.10
C LEU A 263 -8.33 3.06 16.76
N THR A 264 -8.50 2.17 15.77
CA THR A 264 -7.46 1.48 15.03
C THR A 264 -7.61 1.81 13.54
N PRO A 265 -6.57 1.63 12.71
CA PRO A 265 -6.67 1.91 11.28
C PRO A 265 -7.81 1.10 10.64
N PRO A 266 -8.62 1.70 9.74
CA PRO A 266 -9.59 0.94 8.95
C PRO A 266 -8.89 -0.11 8.08
N ILE A 267 -9.37 -1.37 8.12
CA ILE A 267 -8.93 -2.44 7.24
C ILE A 267 -10.11 -3.02 6.48
N GLY A 268 -9.94 -3.26 5.18
CA GLY A 268 -11.04 -3.69 4.33
C GLY A 268 -10.65 -3.91 2.87
N TRP A 269 -11.59 -3.67 1.99
CA TRP A 269 -11.45 -3.79 0.54
C TRP A 269 -11.97 -2.53 -0.16
N ASN A 270 -11.36 -2.18 -1.30
CA ASN A 270 -11.79 -1.07 -2.14
C ASN A 270 -11.84 -1.50 -3.62
N SER A 271 -12.87 -1.07 -4.34
CA SER A 271 -13.16 -1.53 -5.69
C SER A 271 -12.23 -0.96 -6.78
N TRP A 272 -11.50 0.15 -6.52
CA TRP A 272 -10.83 0.89 -7.61
C TRP A 272 -9.77 0.08 -8.33
N ASN A 273 -8.80 -0.44 -7.60
CA ASN A 273 -7.71 -1.19 -8.22
C ASN A 273 -8.15 -2.59 -8.70
N ALA A 274 -9.29 -3.10 -8.23
CA ALA A 274 -9.85 -4.36 -8.68
C ALA A 274 -10.66 -4.20 -9.98
N PHE A 275 -11.45 -3.13 -10.10
CA PHE A 275 -12.47 -3.01 -11.17
C PHE A 275 -12.54 -1.64 -11.85
N ALA A 276 -11.87 -0.60 -11.33
CA ALA A 276 -12.03 0.78 -11.79
C ALA A 276 -13.52 1.17 -11.87
N THR A 277 -13.95 1.84 -12.94
CA THR A 277 -15.36 2.23 -13.17
C THR A 277 -16.27 1.10 -13.67
N THR A 278 -15.78 -0.14 -13.77
CA THR A 278 -16.58 -1.30 -14.14
C THR A 278 -17.26 -1.98 -12.95
N VAL A 279 -17.05 -1.47 -11.74
CA VAL A 279 -17.71 -1.96 -10.52
C VAL A 279 -19.23 -1.82 -10.62
N THR A 280 -19.97 -2.82 -10.11
CA THR A 280 -21.43 -2.87 -10.10
C THR A 280 -21.96 -3.34 -8.76
N GLY A 281 -23.26 -3.16 -8.50
CA GLY A 281 -23.90 -3.67 -7.28
C GLY A 281 -23.76 -5.20 -7.13
N ASP A 282 -23.73 -5.95 -8.21
CA ASP A 282 -23.54 -7.42 -8.17
C ASP A 282 -22.09 -7.80 -7.82
N ILE A 283 -21.11 -7.06 -8.33
CA ILE A 283 -19.69 -7.21 -7.91
C ILE A 283 -19.56 -6.93 -6.42
N VAL A 284 -20.22 -5.88 -5.91
CA VAL A 284 -20.19 -5.53 -4.48
C VAL A 284 -20.78 -6.64 -3.61
N ARG A 285 -21.94 -7.20 -4.00
CA ARG A 285 -22.55 -8.33 -3.28
C ARG A 285 -21.64 -9.56 -3.29
N ARG A 286 -21.13 -9.92 -4.47
CA ARG A 286 -20.18 -11.04 -4.61
C ARG A 286 -18.92 -10.84 -3.77
N THR A 287 -18.37 -9.63 -3.74
CA THR A 287 -17.19 -9.34 -2.92
C THR A 287 -17.49 -9.51 -1.42
N ALA A 288 -18.67 -9.08 -0.95
CA ALA A 288 -19.08 -9.29 0.43
C ALA A 288 -19.20 -10.81 0.76
N ASP A 289 -19.77 -11.60 -0.15
CA ASP A 289 -19.86 -13.06 -0.02
C ASP A 289 -18.45 -13.71 0.01
N LEU A 290 -17.52 -13.20 -0.81
CA LEU A 290 -16.14 -13.68 -0.84
C LEU A 290 -15.36 -13.28 0.42
N MET A 291 -15.56 -12.08 0.97
CA MET A 291 -14.94 -11.69 2.25
C MET A 291 -15.35 -12.64 3.39
N GLU A 292 -16.61 -13.09 3.40
CA GLU A 292 -17.09 -14.08 4.36
C GLU A 292 -16.54 -15.48 4.06
N SER A 293 -16.75 -16.01 2.85
CA SER A 293 -16.38 -17.39 2.48
C SER A 293 -14.88 -17.64 2.48
N LEU A 294 -14.06 -16.62 2.15
CA LEU A 294 -12.61 -16.67 2.26
C LEU A 294 -12.13 -16.47 3.70
N GLY A 295 -12.99 -16.30 4.69
CA GLY A 295 -12.63 -16.13 6.10
C GLY A 295 -11.90 -14.84 6.42
N LEU A 296 -11.96 -13.81 5.57
CA LEU A 296 -11.29 -12.53 5.83
C LEU A 296 -11.88 -11.82 7.06
N LEU A 297 -13.20 -11.99 7.29
CA LEU A 297 -13.90 -11.38 8.42
C LEU A 297 -13.41 -11.93 9.76
N GLU A 298 -13.00 -13.20 9.82
CA GLU A 298 -12.42 -13.86 10.99
C GLU A 298 -11.05 -13.30 11.37
N HIS A 299 -10.35 -12.66 10.41
CA HIS A 299 -9.06 -12.00 10.58
C HIS A 299 -9.17 -10.48 10.78
N GLY A 300 -10.41 -9.92 10.79
CA GLY A 300 -10.68 -8.52 11.13
C GLY A 300 -10.88 -7.58 9.95
N TRP A 301 -10.86 -8.07 8.70
CA TRP A 301 -11.19 -7.25 7.53
C TRP A 301 -12.66 -6.85 7.59
N ALA A 302 -12.94 -5.54 7.78
CA ALA A 302 -14.26 -5.10 8.21
C ALA A 302 -15.00 -4.21 7.21
N TYR A 303 -14.30 -3.56 6.27
CA TYR A 303 -14.89 -2.60 5.34
C TYR A 303 -14.89 -3.11 3.90
N LEU A 304 -15.94 -2.77 3.15
CA LEU A 304 -16.03 -2.91 1.71
C LEU A 304 -16.41 -1.54 1.14
N THR A 305 -15.49 -0.91 0.38
CA THR A 305 -15.69 0.45 -0.13
C THR A 305 -15.88 0.45 -1.64
N ILE A 306 -17.00 1.02 -2.07
CA ILE A 306 -17.28 1.31 -3.47
C ILE A 306 -16.56 2.61 -3.83
N ASP A 307 -15.63 2.56 -4.76
CA ASP A 307 -14.91 3.72 -5.27
C ASP A 307 -15.69 4.46 -6.35
N ASP A 308 -15.05 5.30 -7.16
CA ASP A 308 -15.66 6.14 -8.19
C ASP A 308 -16.45 5.31 -9.23
N GLY A 309 -17.56 5.87 -9.71
CA GLY A 309 -18.36 5.29 -10.78
C GLY A 309 -19.75 4.79 -10.39
N TRP A 310 -20.19 4.96 -9.12
CA TRP A 310 -21.52 4.50 -8.70
C TRP A 310 -22.63 5.55 -8.95
N GLN A 311 -22.31 6.84 -9.02
CA GLN A 311 -23.26 7.94 -9.25
C GLN A 311 -23.66 8.01 -10.74
N LEU A 312 -24.54 8.95 -11.09
CA LEU A 312 -24.86 9.25 -12.47
C LEU A 312 -23.70 10.00 -13.17
N PRO A 313 -23.30 9.59 -14.39
CA PRO A 313 -22.18 10.18 -15.11
C PRO A 313 -22.56 11.47 -15.88
N GLU A 314 -21.64 12.44 -15.91
CA GLU A 314 -21.77 13.69 -16.69
C GLU A 314 -21.91 13.43 -18.19
N LYS A 315 -21.29 12.38 -18.71
CA LYS A 315 -21.37 12.01 -20.12
C LYS A 315 -22.82 11.82 -20.60
N LYS A 316 -23.70 11.26 -19.75
CA LYS A 316 -25.10 10.97 -20.03
C LYS A 316 -26.04 12.07 -19.51
N PHE A 317 -25.75 12.61 -18.32
CA PHE A 317 -26.55 13.61 -17.60
C PHE A 317 -25.74 14.90 -17.41
N LYS A 318 -26.03 15.95 -18.18
CA LYS A 318 -25.15 17.11 -18.34
C LYS A 318 -25.14 18.08 -17.16
N THR A 319 -26.22 18.15 -16.43
CA THR A 319 -26.38 19.08 -15.31
C THR A 319 -26.43 18.36 -13.97
N GLN A 320 -26.01 19.03 -12.91
CA GLN A 320 -26.12 18.52 -11.54
C GLN A 320 -27.56 18.20 -11.18
N ARG A 321 -28.52 19.01 -11.67
CA ARG A 321 -29.97 18.79 -11.46
C ARG A 321 -30.45 17.46 -12.07
N GLU A 322 -29.90 17.03 -13.18
CA GLU A 322 -30.25 15.74 -13.79
C GLU A 322 -29.63 14.54 -13.06
N ARG A 323 -28.53 14.75 -12.32
CA ARG A 323 -27.85 13.72 -11.57
C ARG A 323 -28.33 13.58 -10.13
N ARG A 324 -29.28 14.42 -9.71
CA ARG A 324 -29.91 14.40 -8.38
C ARG A 324 -31.43 14.35 -8.47
N ALA A 325 -32.06 13.75 -7.48
CA ALA A 325 -33.50 13.78 -7.33
C ALA A 325 -33.98 15.23 -7.02
N PRO A 326 -35.31 15.53 -7.18
CA PRO A 326 -35.84 16.87 -6.91
C PRO A 326 -35.58 17.40 -5.49
N ASP A 327 -35.40 16.51 -4.51
CA ASP A 327 -35.06 16.83 -3.12
C ASP A 327 -33.54 17.01 -2.89
N GLY A 328 -32.73 16.91 -3.93
CA GLY A 328 -31.27 17.00 -3.88
C GLY A 328 -30.55 15.70 -3.59
N THR A 329 -31.24 14.59 -3.38
CA THR A 329 -30.61 13.28 -3.16
C THR A 329 -29.79 12.88 -4.37
N VAL A 330 -28.53 12.50 -4.16
CA VAL A 330 -27.65 11.96 -5.21
C VAL A 330 -28.20 10.64 -5.76
N LEU A 331 -28.18 10.48 -7.08
CA LEU A 331 -28.70 9.28 -7.74
C LEU A 331 -27.57 8.30 -8.12
N SER A 332 -27.81 7.02 -7.88
CA SER A 332 -26.97 5.93 -8.39
C SER A 332 -27.27 5.65 -9.85
N ASN A 333 -26.29 5.10 -10.57
CA ASN A 333 -26.52 4.60 -11.91
C ASN A 333 -27.22 3.22 -11.89
N ASP A 334 -27.73 2.81 -13.06
CA ASP A 334 -28.58 1.63 -13.22
C ASP A 334 -27.91 0.30 -12.76
N THR A 335 -26.56 0.26 -12.70
CA THR A 335 -25.83 -0.97 -12.34
C THR A 335 -25.78 -1.21 -10.82
N PHE A 336 -26.14 -0.22 -10.00
CA PHE A 336 -26.15 -0.34 -8.53
C PHE A 336 -27.57 -0.52 -7.97
N GLY A 337 -28.57 0.06 -8.61
CA GLY A 337 -29.95 -0.04 -8.14
C GLY A 337 -30.19 0.71 -6.81
N ASP A 338 -30.90 0.08 -5.88
CA ASP A 338 -31.18 0.65 -4.56
C ASP A 338 -29.95 0.55 -3.63
N MET A 339 -29.34 1.70 -3.34
CA MET A 339 -28.13 1.83 -2.53
C MET A 339 -28.37 1.42 -1.06
N LYS A 340 -29.59 1.62 -0.54
CA LYS A 340 -29.91 1.13 0.82
C LYS A 340 -30.01 -0.39 0.85
N ALA A 341 -30.69 -1.00 -0.09
CA ALA A 341 -30.77 -2.45 -0.18
C ALA A 341 -29.41 -3.10 -0.38
N LEU A 342 -28.50 -2.44 -1.11
CA LEU A 342 -27.12 -2.88 -1.27
C LEU A 342 -26.37 -2.83 0.07
N ALA A 343 -26.53 -1.75 0.84
CA ALA A 343 -25.92 -1.62 2.16
C ALA A 343 -26.47 -2.66 3.15
N ASP A 344 -27.79 -2.88 3.17
CA ASP A 344 -28.42 -3.89 4.01
C ASP A 344 -27.89 -5.31 3.69
N TYR A 345 -27.67 -5.61 2.39
CA TYR A 345 -27.07 -6.87 1.97
C TYR A 345 -25.65 -7.05 2.50
N VAL A 346 -24.79 -6.05 2.33
CA VAL A 346 -23.39 -6.10 2.78
C VAL A 346 -23.34 -6.23 4.31
N HIS A 347 -24.17 -5.49 5.04
CA HIS A 347 -24.30 -5.62 6.49
C HIS A 347 -24.77 -7.02 6.92
N SER A 348 -25.66 -7.67 6.14
CA SER A 348 -26.10 -9.04 6.43
C SER A 348 -24.97 -10.05 6.40
N ARG A 349 -23.86 -9.78 5.70
CA ARG A 349 -22.61 -10.55 5.69
C ARG A 349 -21.67 -10.18 6.84
N GLY A 350 -22.04 -9.21 7.66
CA GLY A 350 -21.17 -8.73 8.76
C GLY A 350 -20.09 -7.77 8.33
N VAL A 351 -20.21 -7.15 7.17
CA VAL A 351 -19.26 -6.22 6.55
C VAL A 351 -19.81 -4.80 6.61
N LYS A 352 -19.00 -3.81 6.93
CA LYS A 352 -19.31 -2.39 6.81
C LYS A 352 -19.14 -1.94 5.37
N ILE A 353 -20.01 -1.04 4.89
CA ILE A 353 -19.96 -0.56 3.52
C ILE A 353 -19.52 0.90 3.42
N GLY A 354 -18.72 1.22 2.43
CA GLY A 354 -18.24 2.57 2.14
C GLY A 354 -18.60 3.06 0.74
N LEU A 355 -18.51 4.37 0.57
CA LEU A 355 -18.71 5.08 -0.69
C LEU A 355 -17.51 5.97 -1.02
N TYR A 356 -17.55 6.48 -2.24
CA TYR A 356 -16.64 7.50 -2.77
C TYR A 356 -17.42 8.76 -3.18
N SER A 357 -16.82 9.93 -2.95
CA SER A 357 -17.28 11.19 -3.51
C SER A 357 -16.11 12.17 -3.68
N SER A 358 -16.38 13.36 -4.22
CA SER A 358 -15.42 14.43 -4.40
C SER A 358 -16.05 15.77 -4.03
N PRO A 359 -15.28 16.74 -3.49
CA PRO A 359 -15.79 18.05 -3.12
C PRO A 359 -16.11 18.94 -4.32
N GLY A 360 -15.67 18.57 -5.52
CA GLY A 360 -16.00 19.28 -6.74
C GLY A 360 -17.40 18.92 -7.28
N PRO A 361 -17.84 19.58 -8.36
CA PRO A 361 -19.11 19.24 -9.01
C PRO A 361 -19.11 17.86 -9.67
N LEU A 362 -17.93 17.33 -9.97
CA LEU A 362 -17.75 15.98 -10.54
C LEU A 362 -16.61 15.23 -9.85
N THR A 363 -16.70 13.91 -9.86
CA THR A 363 -15.62 13.01 -9.45
C THR A 363 -14.50 12.95 -10.48
N CYS A 364 -13.41 12.22 -10.19
CA CYS A 364 -12.30 12.04 -11.12
C CYS A 364 -12.73 11.35 -12.41
N ALA A 365 -13.61 10.35 -12.34
CA ALA A 365 -14.15 9.66 -13.51
C ALA A 365 -15.39 10.38 -14.10
N GLN A 366 -15.66 11.63 -13.70
CA GLN A 366 -16.73 12.50 -14.22
C GLN A 366 -18.14 12.01 -13.88
N TYR A 367 -18.32 11.50 -12.67
CA TYR A 367 -19.63 11.23 -12.07
C TYR A 367 -20.03 12.37 -11.13
N GLU A 368 -21.23 12.34 -10.54
CA GLU A 368 -21.71 13.38 -9.64
C GLU A 368 -20.83 13.51 -8.39
N GLY A 369 -20.38 14.74 -8.10
CA GLY A 369 -19.67 15.10 -6.85
C GLY A 369 -20.58 15.66 -5.78
N SER A 370 -20.01 16.03 -4.62
CA SER A 370 -20.78 16.54 -3.47
C SER A 370 -20.85 18.08 -3.38
N TRP A 371 -20.27 18.81 -4.33
CA TRP A 371 -20.21 20.28 -4.28
C TRP A 371 -21.58 20.91 -4.04
N MET A 372 -21.68 21.72 -2.97
CA MET A 372 -22.91 22.39 -2.48
C MET A 372 -23.97 21.43 -1.90
N TYR A 373 -23.68 20.13 -1.76
CA TYR A 373 -24.61 19.13 -1.23
C TYR A 373 -24.00 18.30 -0.08
N GLU A 374 -22.88 18.71 0.51
CA GLU A 374 -22.12 17.94 1.48
C GLU A 374 -22.98 17.46 2.67
N PHE A 375 -23.79 18.36 3.26
CA PHE A 375 -24.71 18.01 4.34
C PHE A 375 -25.86 17.12 3.89
N GLN A 376 -26.36 17.31 2.65
CA GLN A 376 -27.40 16.48 2.07
C GLN A 376 -26.87 15.07 1.82
N ASP A 377 -25.70 14.96 1.22
CA ASP A 377 -25.06 13.71 0.90
C ASP A 377 -24.70 12.92 2.15
N ALA A 378 -24.12 13.55 3.18
CA ALA A 378 -23.83 12.94 4.45
C ALA A 378 -25.08 12.33 5.11
N ARG A 379 -26.22 13.06 5.12
CA ARG A 379 -27.51 12.54 5.61
C ARG A 379 -28.02 11.38 4.75
N THR A 380 -27.85 11.46 3.43
CA THR A 380 -28.25 10.42 2.50
C THR A 380 -27.44 9.14 2.73
N TYR A 381 -26.12 9.24 2.85
CA TYR A 381 -25.23 8.11 3.15
C TYR A 381 -25.56 7.47 4.51
N ALA A 382 -25.83 8.29 5.54
CA ALA A 382 -26.26 7.81 6.84
C ALA A 382 -27.62 7.07 6.78
N LYS A 383 -28.60 7.60 6.02
CA LYS A 383 -29.92 7.00 5.81
C LYS A 383 -29.82 5.66 5.04
N TRP A 384 -28.92 5.56 4.07
CA TRP A 384 -28.65 4.32 3.35
C TRP A 384 -27.88 3.29 4.19
N GLY A 385 -27.20 3.73 5.26
CA GLY A 385 -26.47 2.83 6.16
C GLY A 385 -24.98 2.72 5.85
N TYR A 386 -24.37 3.65 5.13
CA TYR A 386 -22.94 3.63 4.83
C TYR A 386 -22.08 4.03 6.03
N ASP A 387 -20.88 3.43 6.13
CA ASP A 387 -19.98 3.49 7.30
C ASP A 387 -18.63 4.15 7.00
N TYR A 388 -18.33 4.43 5.73
CA TYR A 388 -17.05 4.97 5.27
C TYR A 388 -17.26 5.87 4.05
N LEU A 389 -16.55 6.98 3.98
CA LEU A 389 -16.51 7.88 2.82
C LEU A 389 -15.07 8.16 2.42
N LYS A 390 -14.65 7.65 1.24
CA LYS A 390 -13.46 8.15 0.55
C LYS A 390 -13.83 9.45 -0.14
N HIS A 391 -13.27 10.56 0.32
CA HIS A 391 -13.57 11.91 -0.15
C HIS A 391 -12.34 12.47 -0.87
N ASP A 392 -12.40 12.46 -2.20
CA ASP A 392 -11.29 12.79 -3.09
C ASP A 392 -11.11 14.31 -3.25
N TRP A 393 -10.29 14.74 -4.22
CA TRP A 393 -9.97 16.13 -4.55
C TRP A 393 -10.50 16.57 -5.93
N CYS A 394 -11.04 15.64 -6.71
CA CYS A 394 -11.33 15.82 -8.13
C CYS A 394 -12.29 16.99 -8.41
N THR A 395 -11.97 17.73 -9.44
CA THR A 395 -12.71 18.91 -9.96
C THR A 395 -12.94 20.06 -8.97
N TYR A 396 -12.49 19.96 -7.71
CA TYR A 396 -12.62 21.06 -6.75
C TYR A 396 -11.92 22.33 -7.20
N THR A 397 -10.81 22.21 -7.93
CA THR A 397 -10.09 23.35 -8.52
C THR A 397 -10.93 24.24 -9.45
N LYS A 398 -12.08 23.74 -9.93
CA LYS A 398 -13.01 24.52 -10.76
C LYS A 398 -13.92 25.43 -9.94
N VAL A 399 -14.07 25.18 -8.65
CA VAL A 399 -15.05 25.84 -7.76
C VAL A 399 -14.45 26.24 -6.41
N GLN A 400 -13.14 26.19 -6.28
CA GLN A 400 -12.40 26.41 -5.05
C GLN A 400 -12.61 27.80 -4.43
N PHE A 401 -12.59 27.85 -3.10
CA PHE A 401 -12.67 29.07 -2.31
C PHE A 401 -11.44 29.23 -1.44
N GLY A 402 -11.06 30.49 -1.17
CA GLY A 402 -9.95 30.80 -0.28
C GLY A 402 -8.60 30.83 -0.98
N THR A 403 -7.53 30.94 -0.19
CA THR A 403 -6.14 30.97 -0.64
C THR A 403 -5.27 30.17 0.32
N GLY A 404 -4.11 29.70 -0.16
CA GLY A 404 -3.17 28.98 0.69
C GLY A 404 -3.75 27.72 1.30
N LEU A 405 -3.49 27.49 2.58
CA LEU A 405 -3.92 26.27 3.29
C LEU A 405 -5.45 26.16 3.42
N ASP A 406 -6.16 27.28 3.57
CA ASP A 406 -7.62 27.29 3.70
C ASP A 406 -8.28 26.68 2.45
N LEU A 407 -7.74 26.95 1.27
CA LEU A 407 -8.20 26.35 0.01
C LEU A 407 -8.12 24.83 0.04
N GLU A 408 -7.05 24.29 0.58
CA GLU A 408 -6.83 22.83 0.64
C GLU A 408 -7.68 22.13 1.72
N MET A 409 -7.95 22.83 2.84
CA MET A 409 -8.68 22.29 3.98
C MET A 409 -10.19 22.43 3.87
N PHE A 410 -10.68 23.52 3.32
CA PHE A 410 -12.08 23.94 3.37
C PHE A 410 -13.09 22.84 2.98
N PRO A 411 -12.94 22.12 1.85
CA PRO A 411 -13.92 21.11 1.45
C PRO A 411 -14.00 19.95 2.43
N TYR A 412 -12.88 19.58 3.03
CA TYR A 412 -12.82 18.49 4.01
C TYR A 412 -13.38 18.90 5.37
N VAL A 413 -13.21 20.16 5.77
CA VAL A 413 -13.83 20.71 6.99
C VAL A 413 -15.35 20.67 6.88
N ILE A 414 -15.91 21.10 5.75
CA ILE A 414 -17.37 21.08 5.52
C ILE A 414 -17.90 19.65 5.54
N MET A 415 -17.31 18.73 4.78
CA MET A 415 -17.74 17.34 4.76
C MET A 415 -17.53 16.69 6.14
N GLY A 416 -16.41 16.96 6.81
CA GLY A 416 -16.14 16.45 8.16
C GLY A 416 -17.20 16.90 9.18
N GLN A 417 -17.69 18.14 9.08
CA GLN A 417 -18.81 18.63 9.89
C GLN A 417 -20.11 17.92 9.52
N ALA A 418 -20.42 17.80 8.23
CA ALA A 418 -21.62 17.12 7.75
C ALA A 418 -21.68 15.65 8.24
N LEU A 419 -20.54 14.93 8.19
CA LEU A 419 -20.45 13.56 8.68
C LEU A 419 -20.54 13.44 10.21
N ARG A 420 -20.14 14.45 10.97
CA ARG A 420 -20.36 14.46 12.43
C ARG A 420 -21.84 14.63 12.80
N GLU A 421 -22.59 15.36 12.00
CA GLU A 421 -23.99 15.73 12.26
C GLU A 421 -25.01 14.77 11.63
N CYS A 422 -24.58 13.81 10.79
CA CYS A 422 -25.49 12.95 10.03
C CYS A 422 -26.20 11.86 10.85
N GLY A 423 -25.83 11.64 12.12
CA GLY A 423 -26.45 10.66 13.01
C GLY A 423 -25.98 9.19 12.80
N ARG A 424 -24.84 9.00 12.12
CA ARG A 424 -24.18 7.69 11.93
C ARG A 424 -22.66 7.87 12.02
N ASP A 425 -21.98 6.82 12.46
CA ASP A 425 -20.51 6.76 12.45
C ASP A 425 -20.02 6.43 11.05
N ILE A 426 -19.61 7.45 10.30
CA ILE A 426 -19.02 7.33 8.97
C ILE A 426 -17.55 7.74 9.08
N VAL A 427 -16.64 6.84 8.73
CA VAL A 427 -15.21 7.14 8.64
C VAL A 427 -14.97 8.11 7.51
N HIS A 428 -14.34 9.24 7.78
CA HIS A 428 -13.96 10.24 6.78
C HIS A 428 -12.51 10.00 6.33
N SER A 429 -12.34 9.49 5.11
CA SER A 429 -11.05 9.25 4.47
C SER A 429 -10.77 10.36 3.45
N ILE A 430 -9.85 11.24 3.79
CA ILE A 430 -9.43 12.37 2.95
C ILE A 430 -8.45 11.87 1.88
N CYS A 431 -8.80 11.98 0.61
CA CYS A 431 -7.96 11.56 -0.51
C CYS A 431 -7.36 12.79 -1.22
N GLN A 432 -6.38 13.42 -0.59
CA GLN A 432 -5.74 14.66 -1.06
C GLN A 432 -4.29 14.46 -1.53
N TYR A 433 -3.87 13.20 -1.71
CA TYR A 433 -2.59 12.82 -2.32
C TYR A 433 -1.33 13.34 -1.62
N GLY A 434 -1.39 13.66 -0.32
CA GLY A 434 -0.27 14.22 0.44
C GLY A 434 -0.03 15.71 0.27
N LYS A 435 -0.84 16.41 -0.56
CA LYS A 435 -0.67 17.84 -0.82
C LYS A 435 -0.84 18.67 0.45
N ALA A 436 -0.18 19.85 0.46
CA ALA A 436 -0.20 20.78 1.56
C ALA A 436 0.07 20.16 2.94
N ASN A 437 0.85 19.06 2.99
CA ASN A 437 1.15 18.32 4.21
C ASN A 437 -0.13 17.92 4.99
N VAL A 438 -1.07 17.26 4.31
CA VAL A 438 -2.38 16.86 4.85
C VAL A 438 -2.30 16.16 6.21
N ALA A 439 -1.22 15.41 6.46
CA ALA A 439 -1.00 14.73 7.74
C ALA A 439 -0.98 15.70 8.95
N SER A 440 -0.60 16.96 8.74
CA SER A 440 -0.55 17.95 9.82
C SER A 440 -1.91 18.56 10.18
N TRP A 441 -2.91 18.46 9.28
CA TRP A 441 -4.20 19.12 9.46
C TRP A 441 -5.43 18.22 9.20
N GLY A 442 -5.24 17.04 8.61
CA GLY A 442 -6.35 16.17 8.22
C GLY A 442 -7.30 15.82 9.37
N GLY A 443 -6.76 15.55 10.57
CA GLY A 443 -7.57 15.34 11.78
C GLY A 443 -8.38 16.57 12.19
N ALA A 444 -7.80 17.78 12.09
CA ALA A 444 -8.50 19.03 12.38
C ALA A 444 -9.64 19.30 11.38
N ALA A 445 -9.52 18.85 10.14
CA ALA A 445 -10.58 18.91 9.13
C ALA A 445 -11.67 17.84 9.33
N GLY A 446 -11.57 17.01 10.39
CA GLY A 446 -12.54 15.96 10.69
C GLY A 446 -12.25 14.63 9.97
N GLY A 447 -11.07 14.47 9.38
CA GLY A 447 -10.61 13.22 8.80
C GLY A 447 -10.24 12.19 9.86
N ASN A 448 -10.59 10.93 9.61
CA ASN A 448 -10.11 9.78 10.39
C ASN A 448 -8.86 9.16 9.75
N CYS A 449 -8.69 9.32 8.45
CA CYS A 449 -7.49 8.97 7.72
C CYS A 449 -7.30 9.90 6.51
N TRP A 450 -6.09 9.93 5.98
CA TRP A 450 -5.74 10.78 4.83
C TRP A 450 -4.64 10.17 4.00
N ARG A 451 -4.84 10.21 2.68
CA ARG A 451 -3.85 9.80 1.69
C ARG A 451 -2.60 10.66 1.78
N THR A 452 -1.47 10.02 1.86
CA THR A 452 -0.15 10.64 2.01
C THR A 452 0.66 10.66 0.71
N THR A 453 0.23 9.89 -0.28
CA THR A 453 0.89 9.71 -1.58
C THR A 453 -0.10 9.90 -2.73
N GLY A 454 0.40 10.11 -3.93
CA GLY A 454 -0.36 9.89 -5.17
C GLY A 454 -0.84 8.44 -5.28
N ASP A 455 -1.68 8.15 -6.28
CA ASP A 455 -2.16 6.79 -6.51
C ASP A 455 -1.01 5.83 -6.74
N LYS A 456 -1.09 4.66 -6.11
CA LYS A 456 -0.10 3.60 -6.20
C LYS A 456 -0.53 2.55 -7.21
N PHE A 457 0.47 2.01 -7.89
CA PHE A 457 0.34 0.85 -8.76
C PHE A 457 1.18 -0.31 -8.21
N ASP A 458 0.97 -1.48 -8.75
CA ASP A 458 1.63 -2.72 -8.32
C ASP A 458 3.07 -2.83 -8.85
N PHE A 459 3.91 -1.83 -8.53
CA PHE A 459 5.32 -1.77 -8.88
C PHE A 459 6.19 -1.53 -7.65
N TRP A 460 7.42 -2.02 -7.70
CA TRP A 460 8.37 -1.84 -6.60
C TRP A 460 8.63 -0.38 -6.25
N GLU A 461 8.74 0.50 -7.25
CA GLU A 461 8.97 1.94 -7.03
C GLU A 461 7.87 2.58 -6.20
N ASP A 462 6.64 2.15 -6.39
CA ASP A 462 5.51 2.68 -5.64
C ASP A 462 5.57 2.27 -4.17
N VAL A 463 6.06 1.06 -3.88
CA VAL A 463 6.32 0.59 -2.52
C VAL A 463 7.54 1.31 -1.93
N ALA A 464 8.64 1.41 -2.67
CA ALA A 464 9.88 2.03 -2.21
C ALA A 464 9.70 3.54 -1.94
N THR A 465 9.08 4.28 -2.87
CA THR A 465 8.82 5.73 -2.68
C THR A 465 7.83 6.04 -1.56
N ALA A 466 6.92 5.12 -1.23
CA ALA A 466 6.07 5.27 -0.05
C ALA A 466 6.91 5.31 1.25
N MET A 467 8.05 4.59 1.31
CA MET A 467 8.94 4.62 2.48
C MET A 467 9.56 6.01 2.66
N ASP A 468 9.98 6.68 1.58
CA ASP A 468 10.55 8.04 1.66
C ASP A 468 9.52 9.03 2.18
N VAL A 469 8.27 8.94 1.70
CA VAL A 469 7.17 9.80 2.18
C VAL A 469 6.88 9.54 3.66
N HIS A 470 6.82 8.27 4.08
CA HIS A 470 6.46 7.89 5.45
C HIS A 470 7.59 8.06 6.48
N GLU A 471 8.83 8.37 6.06
CA GLU A 471 9.96 8.55 6.98
C GLU A 471 9.66 9.55 8.11
N ASN A 472 8.90 10.61 7.82
CA ASN A 472 8.58 11.67 8.76
C ASN A 472 7.13 11.73 9.22
N LEU A 473 6.26 10.83 8.73
CA LEU A 473 4.82 10.87 9.02
C LEU A 473 4.42 10.14 10.32
N TRP A 474 5.32 9.38 10.94
CA TRP A 474 5.04 8.63 12.16
C TRP A 474 4.45 9.49 13.31
N ARG A 475 4.78 10.76 13.34
CA ARG A 475 4.36 11.73 14.38
C ARG A 475 2.89 12.13 14.31
N TYR A 476 2.22 11.87 13.19
CA TYR A 476 0.83 12.26 12.96
C TYR A 476 -0.16 11.13 13.21
N ALA A 477 0.28 9.87 13.18
CA ALA A 477 -0.58 8.73 13.48
C ALA A 477 -0.91 8.66 14.98
N LYS A 478 -2.19 8.53 15.28
CA LYS A 478 -2.74 8.32 16.63
C LYS A 478 -4.14 7.76 16.56
N PRO A 479 -4.70 7.16 17.64
CA PRO A 479 -6.04 6.60 17.63
C PRO A 479 -7.09 7.56 17.08
N GLY A 480 -7.79 7.13 16.01
CA GLY A 480 -8.80 7.92 15.30
C GLY A 480 -8.27 8.83 14.20
N GLU A 481 -6.95 8.86 13.96
CA GLU A 481 -6.27 9.71 13.00
C GLU A 481 -5.09 8.96 12.36
N TRP A 482 -5.19 8.58 11.06
CA TRP A 482 -4.27 7.65 10.42
C TRP A 482 -3.71 8.16 9.10
N ASN A 483 -2.43 7.95 8.88
CA ASN A 483 -1.84 8.07 7.56
C ASN A 483 -2.35 6.93 6.66
N ASP A 484 -2.62 7.24 5.40
CA ASP A 484 -3.05 6.28 4.39
C ASP A 484 -2.03 6.25 3.25
N ALA A 485 -1.29 5.15 3.15
CA ALA A 485 -0.26 4.95 2.13
C ALA A 485 -0.83 4.44 0.79
N ASP A 486 -2.16 4.43 0.66
CA ASP A 486 -2.95 3.87 -0.43
C ASP A 486 -3.21 2.37 -0.31
N MET A 487 -3.94 1.81 -1.26
CA MET A 487 -4.42 0.43 -1.26
C MET A 487 -3.29 -0.59 -1.32
N MET A 488 -3.55 -1.78 -0.79
CA MET A 488 -2.64 -2.92 -0.93
C MET A 488 -2.83 -3.57 -2.30
N LEU A 489 -1.77 -3.57 -3.10
CA LEU A 489 -1.75 -4.02 -4.48
C LEU A 489 -1.19 -5.44 -4.58
N VAL A 490 -1.83 -6.36 -3.87
CA VAL A 490 -1.57 -7.81 -3.90
C VAL A 490 -2.65 -8.52 -4.72
N GLY A 491 -2.38 -9.72 -5.23
CA GLY A 491 -3.37 -10.47 -6.00
C GLY A 491 -3.71 -9.89 -7.38
N LYS A 492 -4.92 -10.13 -7.87
CA LYS A 492 -5.35 -9.75 -9.23
C LYS A 492 -5.88 -8.32 -9.26
N THR A 493 -5.22 -7.42 -10.00
CA THR A 493 -5.65 -6.03 -10.15
C THR A 493 -6.15 -5.73 -11.57
N TYR A 494 -7.00 -4.73 -11.72
CA TYR A 494 -7.42 -4.20 -13.02
C TYR A 494 -6.22 -3.77 -13.88
N TRP A 495 -5.20 -3.19 -13.24
CA TRP A 495 -4.00 -2.66 -13.90
C TRP A 495 -3.08 -3.74 -14.47
N SER A 496 -3.16 -4.97 -13.95
CA SER A 496 -2.43 -6.13 -14.45
C SER A 496 -3.27 -7.04 -15.35
N ASP A 497 -4.37 -6.55 -15.92
CA ASP A 497 -5.33 -7.35 -16.71
C ASP A 497 -5.88 -8.57 -15.95
N HIS A 498 -6.03 -8.45 -14.61
CA HIS A 498 -6.44 -9.52 -13.70
C HIS A 498 -5.55 -10.77 -13.74
N LYS A 499 -4.29 -10.64 -14.16
CA LYS A 499 -3.32 -11.76 -14.21
C LYS A 499 -2.54 -11.96 -12.90
N GLY A 500 -2.74 -11.11 -11.93
CA GLY A 500 -1.97 -11.03 -10.70
C GLY A 500 -1.16 -9.75 -10.61
N THR A 501 -0.72 -9.41 -9.40
CA THR A 501 0.14 -8.26 -9.17
C THR A 501 1.50 -8.42 -9.85
N ARG A 502 2.08 -7.32 -10.30
CA ARG A 502 3.45 -7.28 -10.82
C ARG A 502 4.52 -7.26 -9.74
N LEU A 503 4.13 -7.05 -8.48
CA LEU A 503 5.04 -7.19 -7.34
C LEU A 503 5.47 -8.64 -7.18
N THR A 504 6.78 -8.87 -7.02
CA THR A 504 7.32 -10.18 -6.67
C THR A 504 6.87 -10.62 -5.28
N PRO A 505 6.94 -11.90 -4.92
CA PRO A 505 6.62 -12.33 -3.57
C PRO A 505 7.39 -11.57 -2.46
N ASN A 506 8.67 -11.29 -2.66
CA ASN A 506 9.48 -10.50 -1.72
C ASN A 506 8.92 -9.08 -1.54
N GLU A 507 8.57 -8.43 -2.64
CA GLU A 507 8.01 -7.06 -2.66
C GLU A 507 6.62 -7.02 -2.02
N GLN A 508 5.79 -8.05 -2.22
CA GLN A 508 4.49 -8.15 -1.55
C GLN A 508 4.64 -8.29 -0.03
N TYR A 509 5.62 -9.09 0.46
CA TYR A 509 5.94 -9.14 1.88
C TYR A 509 6.38 -7.78 2.43
N THR A 510 7.19 -7.05 1.68
CA THR A 510 7.60 -5.69 2.05
C THR A 510 6.43 -4.72 2.07
N HIS A 511 5.60 -4.75 1.03
CA HIS A 511 4.40 -3.92 0.91
C HIS A 511 3.48 -4.08 2.14
N VAL A 512 3.03 -5.30 2.43
CA VAL A 512 2.12 -5.56 3.56
C VAL A 512 2.79 -5.27 4.91
N SER A 513 4.08 -5.63 5.07
CA SER A 513 4.83 -5.35 6.31
C SER A 513 4.92 -3.86 6.61
N MET A 514 5.21 -3.03 5.61
CA MET A 514 5.40 -1.60 5.82
C MET A 514 4.08 -0.88 6.07
N TRP A 515 2.98 -1.27 5.40
CA TRP A 515 1.64 -0.76 5.71
C TRP A 515 1.28 -1.04 7.18
N ALA A 516 1.49 -2.27 7.65
CA ALA A 516 1.26 -2.61 9.05
C ALA A 516 2.18 -1.84 10.01
N MET A 517 3.45 -1.65 9.66
CA MET A 517 4.40 -0.89 10.47
C MET A 517 4.03 0.59 10.58
N TRP A 518 3.45 1.19 9.55
CA TRP A 518 3.03 2.59 9.58
C TRP A 518 1.68 2.83 10.25
N ALA A 519 0.97 1.79 10.73
CA ALA A 519 -0.43 1.89 11.16
C ALA A 519 -1.29 2.55 10.06
N SER A 520 -1.06 2.14 8.83
CA SER A 520 -1.73 2.69 7.67
C SER A 520 -3.11 2.07 7.50
N VAL A 521 -3.99 2.80 6.86
CA VAL A 521 -5.20 2.18 6.32
C VAL A 521 -4.79 1.03 5.39
N MET A 522 -5.38 -0.17 5.60
CA MET A 522 -5.11 -1.34 4.78
C MET A 522 -6.37 -1.71 4.00
N MET A 523 -6.47 -1.22 2.76
CA MET A 523 -7.56 -1.59 1.85
C MET A 523 -7.03 -2.52 0.76
N ILE A 524 -7.57 -3.74 0.71
CA ILE A 524 -7.28 -4.73 -0.33
C ILE A 524 -7.75 -4.18 -1.67
N GLY A 525 -6.85 -4.06 -2.64
CA GLY A 525 -7.11 -3.48 -3.97
C GLY A 525 -7.20 -4.53 -5.08
N CYS A 526 -7.47 -5.80 -4.78
CA CYS A 526 -7.56 -6.86 -5.77
C CYS A 526 -8.95 -7.47 -5.89
N ASP A 527 -9.21 -8.13 -7.02
CA ASP A 527 -10.37 -9.02 -7.16
C ASP A 527 -10.18 -10.24 -6.26
N LEU A 528 -11.14 -10.49 -5.38
CA LEU A 528 -11.11 -11.64 -4.47
C LEU A 528 -11.54 -12.94 -5.15
N ASP A 529 -12.12 -12.87 -6.35
CA ASP A 529 -12.51 -14.07 -7.09
C ASP A 529 -11.29 -14.83 -7.62
N GLY A 530 -11.18 -16.08 -7.21
CA GLY A 530 -10.03 -16.92 -7.56
C GLY A 530 -8.70 -16.37 -7.04
N ILE A 531 -8.72 -15.75 -5.86
CA ILE A 531 -7.50 -15.36 -5.13
C ILE A 531 -6.63 -16.58 -4.86
N ASP A 532 -5.32 -16.46 -5.06
CA ASP A 532 -4.39 -17.56 -4.82
C ASP A 532 -4.03 -17.72 -3.33
N ASP A 533 -3.49 -18.90 -2.99
CA ASP A 533 -3.10 -19.24 -1.61
C ASP A 533 -2.00 -18.32 -1.06
N PHE A 534 -1.10 -17.84 -1.92
CA PHE A 534 -0.03 -16.93 -1.50
C PHE A 534 -0.63 -15.60 -1.06
N THR A 535 -1.44 -14.98 -1.91
CA THR A 535 -2.12 -13.72 -1.58
C THR A 535 -3.01 -13.86 -0.34
N LEU A 536 -3.78 -14.95 -0.27
CA LEU A 536 -4.63 -15.22 0.88
C LEU A 536 -3.82 -15.40 2.18
N SER A 537 -2.62 -15.99 2.10
CA SER A 537 -1.72 -16.14 3.25
C SER A 537 -1.19 -14.81 3.77
N LEU A 538 -0.99 -13.81 2.89
CA LEU A 538 -0.63 -12.45 3.30
C LEU A 538 -1.76 -11.79 4.08
N LEU A 539 -3.00 -11.94 3.62
CA LEU A 539 -4.20 -11.32 4.19
C LEU A 539 -4.71 -11.99 5.48
N ARG A 540 -4.25 -13.20 5.78
CA ARG A 540 -4.68 -13.97 6.96
C ARG A 540 -3.63 -14.08 8.06
N ASN A 541 -2.53 -13.32 7.99
CA ASN A 541 -1.55 -13.33 9.07
C ASN A 541 -2.00 -12.46 10.23
N ASP A 542 -2.57 -13.09 11.26
CA ASP A 542 -3.11 -12.42 12.44
C ASP A 542 -2.07 -11.60 13.21
N GLU A 543 -0.77 -11.96 13.15
CA GLU A 543 0.26 -11.22 13.89
C GLU A 543 0.69 -9.96 13.14
N VAL A 544 0.70 -9.98 11.80
CA VAL A 544 0.90 -8.78 10.98
C VAL A 544 -0.27 -7.82 11.16
N ILE A 545 -1.51 -8.33 11.11
CA ILE A 545 -2.73 -7.53 11.34
C ILE A 545 -2.72 -6.94 12.76
N ALA A 546 -2.30 -7.73 13.78
CA ALA A 546 -2.22 -7.24 15.16
C ALA A 546 -1.20 -6.11 15.35
N ILE A 547 -0.11 -6.07 14.57
CA ILE A 547 0.82 -4.94 14.57
C ILE A 547 0.11 -3.70 14.04
N ASP A 548 -0.60 -3.80 12.92
CA ASP A 548 -1.37 -2.68 12.36
C ASP A 548 -2.41 -2.17 13.36
N GLN A 549 -3.19 -3.08 13.95
CA GLN A 549 -4.34 -2.82 14.83
C GLN A 549 -3.95 -2.58 16.30
N ASP A 550 -2.68 -2.33 16.60
CA ASP A 550 -2.24 -2.07 17.98
C ASP A 550 -2.85 -0.77 18.55
N GLU A 551 -3.46 -0.87 19.75
CA GLU A 551 -4.20 0.22 20.39
C GLU A 551 -3.36 1.44 20.79
N LEU A 552 -2.03 1.30 20.90
CA LEU A 552 -1.14 2.43 21.14
C LEU A 552 -1.20 3.45 19.99
N GLY A 553 -1.53 2.98 18.77
CA GLY A 553 -1.75 3.82 17.59
C GLY A 553 -0.50 4.57 17.13
N LYS A 554 0.69 4.03 17.37
CA LYS A 554 1.95 4.62 16.91
C LYS A 554 2.34 4.03 15.56
N ALA A 555 2.79 4.87 14.64
CA ALA A 555 3.43 4.43 13.41
C ALA A 555 4.92 4.23 13.60
N ALA A 556 5.53 3.39 12.76
CA ALA A 556 6.97 3.16 12.78
C ALA A 556 7.75 4.38 12.28
N ALA A 557 8.93 4.60 12.90
CA ALA A 557 9.95 5.51 12.40
C ALA A 557 11.14 4.71 11.86
N LYS A 558 11.83 5.26 10.85
CA LYS A 558 13.13 4.76 10.39
C LYS A 558 14.18 5.09 11.42
N ILE A 559 14.81 4.08 12.02
CA ILE A 559 15.76 4.26 13.13
C ILE A 559 17.19 3.87 12.80
N GLN A 560 17.39 3.06 11.78
CA GLN A 560 18.71 2.71 11.24
C GLN A 560 18.59 2.57 9.73
N ASP A 561 19.63 2.96 9.03
CA ASP A 561 19.72 2.84 7.58
C ASP A 561 21.16 2.70 7.10
N GLY A 562 21.33 2.42 5.84
CA GLY A 562 22.58 2.35 5.11
C GLY A 562 22.31 2.26 3.62
N ASP A 563 23.36 2.09 2.82
CA ASP A 563 23.22 1.99 1.38
C ASP A 563 22.33 0.78 1.01
N GLY A 564 21.15 1.06 0.46
CA GLY A 564 20.18 0.07 0.00
C GLY A 564 19.49 -0.76 1.09
N TRP A 565 19.42 -0.27 2.35
CA TRP A 565 18.66 -0.92 3.41
C TRP A 565 18.19 0.06 4.48
N SER A 566 17.13 -0.31 5.20
CA SER A 566 16.65 0.45 6.36
C SER A 566 16.04 -0.47 7.42
N CYS A 567 16.09 -0.01 8.69
CA CYS A 567 15.36 -0.64 9.79
C CYS A 567 14.38 0.36 10.41
N TRP A 568 13.16 -0.09 10.56
CA TRP A 568 12.05 0.66 11.13
C TRP A 568 11.62 0.03 12.44
N ALA A 569 11.22 0.87 13.42
CA ALA A 569 10.70 0.37 14.68
C ALA A 569 9.40 1.06 15.07
N ARG A 570 8.51 0.29 15.69
CA ARG A 570 7.21 0.71 16.19
C ARG A 570 7.00 0.18 17.60
N PRO A 571 6.75 1.03 18.62
CA PRO A 571 6.35 0.55 19.94
C PRO A 571 4.93 0.00 19.91
N LEU A 572 4.67 -1.05 20.69
CA LEU A 572 3.39 -1.70 20.83
C LEU A 572 2.86 -1.57 22.28
N ALA A 573 1.56 -1.66 22.44
CA ALA A 573 0.87 -1.45 23.73
C ALA A 573 1.30 -2.42 24.83
N ASP A 574 1.71 -3.65 24.46
CA ASP A 574 2.18 -4.67 25.40
C ASP A 574 3.64 -4.49 25.86
N GLY A 575 4.29 -3.41 25.45
CA GLY A 575 5.68 -3.11 25.79
C GLY A 575 6.72 -3.75 24.85
N SER A 576 6.27 -4.53 23.88
CA SER A 576 7.14 -5.04 22.82
C SER A 576 7.37 -3.98 21.73
N ILE A 577 8.30 -4.28 20.82
CA ILE A 577 8.65 -3.39 19.70
C ILE A 577 8.57 -4.22 18.42
N ALA A 578 7.77 -3.77 17.46
CA ALA A 578 7.82 -4.30 16.10
C ALA A 578 8.99 -3.67 15.34
N VAL A 579 9.71 -4.49 14.58
CA VAL A 579 10.87 -4.07 13.79
C VAL A 579 10.75 -4.63 12.38
N ALA A 580 10.90 -3.76 11.38
CA ALA A 580 11.03 -4.16 9.98
C ALA A 580 12.46 -3.89 9.51
N MET A 581 13.16 -4.95 9.08
CA MET A 581 14.46 -4.86 8.43
C MET A 581 14.22 -4.98 6.93
N VAL A 582 14.32 -3.87 6.20
CA VAL A 582 13.97 -3.75 4.78
C VAL A 582 15.23 -3.75 3.93
N ASN A 583 15.33 -4.68 3.01
CA ASN A 583 16.37 -4.71 2.00
C ASN A 583 15.87 -4.08 0.69
N LEU A 584 16.38 -2.92 0.35
CA LEU A 584 16.02 -2.18 -0.87
C LEU A 584 16.86 -2.60 -2.09
N SER A 585 17.93 -3.38 -1.87
CA SER A 585 18.75 -3.93 -2.95
C SER A 585 18.05 -5.13 -3.61
N PRO A 586 18.24 -5.38 -4.91
CA PRO A 586 17.70 -6.59 -5.56
C PRO A 586 18.45 -7.88 -5.17
N PHE A 587 19.55 -7.78 -4.43
CA PHE A 587 20.34 -8.94 -3.96
C PHE A 587 20.08 -9.25 -2.49
N PRO A 588 20.25 -10.52 -2.06
CA PRO A 588 20.26 -10.86 -0.64
C PRO A 588 21.33 -10.07 0.12
N ARG A 589 21.02 -9.67 1.34
CA ARG A 589 21.91 -8.88 2.19
C ARG A 589 21.90 -9.38 3.63
N ASP A 590 23.09 -9.49 4.22
CA ASP A 590 23.24 -9.68 5.65
C ASP A 590 23.01 -8.33 6.36
N MET A 591 21.96 -8.27 7.15
CA MET A 591 21.55 -7.06 7.86
C MET A 591 21.69 -7.23 9.36
N LEU A 592 22.06 -6.14 10.06
CA LEU A 592 22.14 -6.08 11.51
C LEU A 592 21.20 -5.02 12.04
N PHE A 593 20.21 -5.42 12.83
CA PHE A 593 19.47 -4.50 13.70
C PHE A 593 20.18 -4.37 15.03
N CYS A 594 20.75 -3.20 15.31
CA CYS A 594 21.47 -2.92 16.54
C CYS A 594 20.51 -2.42 17.62
N LEU A 595 20.24 -3.25 18.65
CA LEU A 595 19.35 -2.91 19.76
C LEU A 595 19.88 -1.67 20.53
N ASN A 596 21.20 -1.58 20.72
CA ASN A 596 21.80 -0.46 21.43
C ASN A 596 21.56 0.90 20.72
N LYS A 597 21.65 0.93 19.38
CA LYS A 597 21.33 2.12 18.58
C LYS A 597 19.85 2.49 18.65
N ALA A 598 18.98 1.50 18.83
CA ALA A 598 17.54 1.69 19.06
C ALA A 598 17.20 2.04 20.53
N GLY A 599 18.19 2.24 21.38
CA GLY A 599 17.96 2.57 22.80
C GLY A 599 17.47 1.39 23.65
N MET A 600 17.55 0.16 23.14
CA MET A 600 17.10 -1.06 23.80
C MET A 600 18.25 -1.67 24.62
N LYS A 601 17.99 -2.08 25.85
CA LYS A 601 18.95 -2.72 26.76
C LYS A 601 18.48 -4.10 27.17
N GLY A 602 19.44 -4.93 27.54
CA GLY A 602 19.18 -6.29 28.00
C GLY A 602 18.85 -7.25 26.86
N THR A 603 18.16 -8.33 27.18
CA THR A 603 17.86 -9.43 26.27
C THR A 603 16.41 -9.39 25.83
N TRP A 604 16.17 -9.61 24.57
CA TRP A 604 14.85 -9.56 23.94
C TRP A 604 14.55 -10.85 23.22
N THR A 605 13.35 -11.39 23.41
CA THR A 605 12.86 -12.51 22.59
C THR A 605 12.52 -11.98 21.20
N VAL A 606 13.09 -12.60 20.17
CA VAL A 606 12.87 -12.23 18.77
C VAL A 606 11.89 -13.22 18.15
N ARG A 607 10.76 -12.70 17.68
CA ARG A 607 9.74 -13.47 16.98
C ARG A 607 9.66 -13.05 15.51
N ASP A 608 9.74 -14.01 14.59
CA ASP A 608 9.39 -13.82 13.18
C ASP A 608 7.86 -13.73 13.07
N VAL A 609 7.36 -12.57 12.72
CA VAL A 609 5.92 -12.29 12.68
C VAL A 609 5.23 -13.02 11.53
N TRP A 610 5.88 -13.09 10.35
CA TRP A 610 5.31 -13.81 9.21
C TRP A 610 5.22 -15.31 9.45
N ARG A 611 6.24 -15.90 10.09
CA ARG A 611 6.26 -17.32 10.43
C ARG A 611 5.57 -17.65 11.76
N GLN A 612 5.14 -16.62 12.52
CA GLN A 612 4.54 -16.75 13.85
C GLN A 612 5.37 -17.64 14.79
N LYS A 613 6.69 -17.46 14.75
CA LYS A 613 7.64 -18.33 15.45
C LYS A 613 8.74 -17.54 16.15
N ASP A 614 9.01 -17.90 17.41
CA ASP A 614 10.17 -17.38 18.12
C ASP A 614 11.45 -17.99 17.52
N GLU A 615 12.42 -17.13 17.22
CA GLU A 615 13.69 -17.54 16.60
C GLU A 615 14.82 -17.67 17.61
N CYS A 616 15.01 -16.64 18.44
CA CYS A 616 16.11 -16.58 19.40
C CYS A 616 15.87 -15.53 20.49
N MET A 617 16.82 -15.49 21.41
CA MET A 617 17.03 -14.36 22.33
C MET A 617 18.18 -13.51 21.78
N ALA A 618 17.98 -12.20 21.67
CA ALA A 618 18.99 -11.25 21.19
C ALA A 618 19.42 -10.28 22.30
N THR A 619 20.75 -10.06 22.41
CA THR A 619 21.36 -9.05 23.26
C THR A 619 22.32 -8.23 22.40
N GLY A 620 22.22 -6.89 22.44
CA GLY A 620 23.03 -5.99 21.61
C GLY A 620 22.56 -5.87 20.16
N GLY A 621 22.21 -6.94 19.48
CA GLY A 621 21.72 -6.89 18.10
C GLY A 621 21.13 -8.20 17.61
N TYR A 622 20.47 -8.14 16.45
CA TYR A 622 19.91 -9.27 15.72
C TYR A 622 20.36 -9.24 14.26
N ARG A 623 20.87 -10.36 13.74
CA ARG A 623 21.33 -10.49 12.34
C ARG A 623 20.39 -11.39 11.56
N ALA A 624 20.15 -11.01 10.30
CA ALA A 624 19.42 -11.84 9.34
C ALA A 624 19.95 -11.63 7.93
N ASN A 625 19.97 -12.70 7.14
CA ASN A 625 20.10 -12.60 5.69
C ASN A 625 18.69 -12.29 5.13
N VAL A 626 18.52 -11.12 4.53
CA VAL A 626 17.24 -10.66 3.99
C VAL A 626 17.32 -10.71 2.46
N PRO A 627 16.45 -11.48 1.78
CA PRO A 627 16.39 -11.51 0.33
C PRO A 627 16.20 -10.13 -0.29
N GLY A 628 16.55 -9.99 -1.57
CA GLY A 628 16.38 -8.74 -2.29
C GLY A 628 14.92 -8.28 -2.31
N HIS A 629 14.68 -6.99 -2.10
CA HIS A 629 13.37 -6.35 -1.98
C HIS A 629 12.46 -6.91 -0.88
N ALA A 630 12.97 -7.80 0.00
CA ALA A 630 12.21 -8.39 1.10
C ALA A 630 12.32 -7.58 2.39
N THR A 631 11.38 -7.85 3.28
CA THR A 631 11.36 -7.36 4.66
C THR A 631 11.35 -8.52 5.64
N LYS A 632 12.26 -8.51 6.61
CA LYS A 632 12.18 -9.33 7.80
C LYS A 632 11.38 -8.57 8.85
N LEU A 633 10.15 -9.00 9.10
CA LEU A 633 9.27 -8.39 10.11
C LEU A 633 9.34 -9.17 11.42
N LEU A 634 9.70 -8.45 12.49
CA LEU A 634 9.97 -9.02 13.80
C LEU A 634 9.10 -8.36 14.88
N LYS A 635 8.82 -9.11 15.94
CA LYS A 635 8.34 -8.59 17.22
C LYS A 635 9.37 -8.91 18.30
N LEU A 636 9.88 -7.89 18.97
CA LEU A 636 10.85 -8.02 20.03
C LEU A 636 10.15 -7.79 21.37
N THR A 637 10.12 -8.84 22.23
CA THR A 637 9.52 -8.80 23.56
C THR A 637 10.61 -8.75 24.63
N PRO A 638 10.60 -7.79 25.58
CA PRO A 638 11.64 -7.68 26.58
C PRO A 638 11.61 -8.87 27.54
N ALA A 639 12.78 -9.48 27.77
CA ALA A 639 12.95 -10.44 28.86
C ALA A 639 12.98 -9.72 30.23
N PRO A 640 12.80 -10.42 31.38
CA PRO A 640 12.90 -9.81 32.69
C PRO A 640 14.20 -9.02 32.86
N GLY A 641 14.09 -7.75 33.24
CA GLY A 641 15.23 -6.83 33.39
C GLY A 641 15.70 -6.14 32.09
N ALA A 642 15.16 -6.51 30.95
CA ALA A 642 15.37 -5.78 29.71
C ALA A 642 14.43 -4.57 29.62
N GLY A 643 14.76 -3.62 28.74
CA GLY A 643 13.94 -2.42 28.56
C GLY A 643 14.67 -1.33 27.77
N LEU A 644 14.10 -0.15 27.75
CA LEU A 644 14.69 1.02 27.13
C LEU A 644 15.70 1.70 28.06
N ARG A 645 16.63 2.45 27.49
CA ARG A 645 17.60 3.26 28.27
C ARG A 645 16.88 4.25 29.18
N PRO A 646 17.48 4.64 30.34
CA PRO A 646 16.92 5.69 31.17
C PRO A 646 16.63 6.96 30.35
N GLY A 647 15.43 7.51 30.51
CA GLY A 647 14.94 8.62 29.69
C GLY A 647 14.20 8.17 28.41
N LEU A 648 14.28 6.87 28.05
CA LEU A 648 13.50 6.23 26.97
C LEU A 648 12.51 5.18 27.52
N HIS A 649 12.26 5.20 28.81
CA HIS A 649 11.51 4.14 29.51
C HIS A 649 10.01 4.17 29.29
N ASP A 650 9.48 5.24 28.71
CA ASP A 650 8.05 5.29 28.34
C ASP A 650 7.89 5.27 26.82
N ILE A 651 7.69 4.07 26.26
CA ILE A 651 7.42 3.87 24.83
C ILE A 651 6.06 4.43 24.41
N ARG A 652 5.18 4.73 25.36
CA ARG A 652 3.88 5.39 25.10
C ARG A 652 4.04 6.90 24.94
N ASP A 653 5.21 7.46 25.32
CA ASP A 653 5.54 8.86 25.12
C ASP A 653 5.67 9.18 23.62
N ASN A 654 5.03 10.27 23.18
CA ASN A 654 5.16 10.79 21.82
C ASN A 654 6.60 11.17 21.45
N ASP A 655 7.47 11.34 22.43
CA ASP A 655 8.86 11.71 22.25
C ASP A 655 9.83 10.52 22.18
N TRP A 656 9.35 9.26 22.22
CA TRP A 656 10.24 8.09 22.20
C TRP A 656 11.19 8.13 21.00
N PHE A 657 10.68 8.35 19.78
CA PHE A 657 11.50 8.43 18.58
C PHE A 657 12.47 9.64 18.60
N ARG A 658 12.03 10.81 19.09
CA ARG A 658 12.91 11.98 19.25
C ARG A 658 14.02 11.73 20.26
N ARG A 659 13.76 10.95 21.29
CA ARG A 659 14.76 10.55 22.28
C ARG A 659 15.76 9.56 21.71
N ILE A 660 15.32 8.61 20.88
CA ILE A 660 16.22 7.71 20.14
C ILE A 660 17.14 8.51 19.22
N GLU A 661 16.62 9.47 18.46
CA GLU A 661 17.41 10.33 17.57
C GLU A 661 18.55 11.06 18.32
N ARG A 662 18.34 11.49 19.55
CA ARG A 662 19.39 12.13 20.39
C ARG A 662 20.53 11.18 20.76
N PHE A 663 20.31 9.88 20.71
CA PHE A 663 21.31 8.86 21.02
C PHE A 663 21.96 8.24 19.77
N ARG A 664 21.58 8.70 18.57
CA ARG A 664 22.29 8.29 17.35
C ARG A 664 23.70 8.88 17.37
N PRO A 665 24.77 8.09 17.15
CA PRO A 665 26.10 8.65 16.94
C PRO A 665 26.08 9.56 15.70
N VAL A 666 26.74 10.71 15.78
CA VAL A 666 26.87 11.67 14.66
C VAL A 666 27.76 11.10 13.54
N ASP A 667 28.45 9.98 13.79
CA ASP A 667 29.43 9.42 12.87
C ASP A 667 28.88 8.14 12.22
N THR A 668 28.56 8.20 10.93
CA THR A 668 28.06 7.11 10.11
C THR A 668 29.16 6.36 9.35
N THR A 669 30.42 6.71 9.54
CA THR A 669 31.56 6.05 8.91
C THR A 669 32.09 4.92 9.80
N ASN A 670 31.93 3.67 9.39
CA ASN A 670 32.53 2.46 9.97
C ASN A 670 32.11 2.04 11.39
N GLY A 671 30.85 2.16 11.74
CA GLY A 671 30.41 1.72 13.06
C GLY A 671 29.94 0.28 13.13
N GLY A 672 30.84 -0.67 13.38
CA GLY A 672 30.43 -1.90 14.06
C GLY A 672 29.76 -1.52 15.39
N CYS A 673 28.68 -2.22 15.79
CA CYS A 673 28.15 -2.09 17.15
C CYS A 673 29.21 -2.63 18.12
N ASP A 674 29.94 -1.77 18.81
CA ASP A 674 30.79 -2.19 19.93
C ASP A 674 29.89 -2.91 20.97
N GLY A 675 30.04 -4.22 21.09
CA GLY A 675 29.21 -5.07 21.95
C GLY A 675 28.15 -5.93 21.22
N CYS A 676 28.11 -5.94 19.89
CA CYS A 676 27.35 -6.90 19.09
C CYS A 676 28.32 -7.98 18.56
N GLY A 677 28.79 -8.87 19.43
CA GLY A 677 29.57 -10.05 19.09
C GLY A 677 28.69 -11.30 19.05
#